data_8740387b2001b9bc945140e859c72ae6
#
_entry.id   8740387b2001b9bc945140e859c72ae6
#
_cell.length_a   1.000
_cell.length_b   1.000
_cell.length_c   1.000
_cell.angle_alpha   90.00
_cell.angle_beta   90.00
_cell.angle_gamma   90.00
#
_symmetry.space_group_name_H-M   'P 1'
#
loop_
_entity.id
_entity.type
_entity.pdbx_description
1 polymer ?
#
loop_
_entity_poly.entity_id
_entity_poly.type
_entity_poly.pdbx_seq_one_letter_code
_entity_poly.pdbx_strand_id
1 'polypeptide(L)'
;TEPEAKLFESKTLAAGNHTAHITVLEKRNEASTGTGSVYGVQFVYAKAFEAEIAEPEFPGYTEVDDAVFTTNHEPFKIQNEPAGAWTAGSGNGNLFYNGTEHYSAKGVDVSYEMIFTGTGVEIHASKNTVHMNCDVYIDDVKVGELAAQNAGAMHKQKLFEKKDLANTKHTLRVVPKEGESIEGKVIQLDKIVVFHDEITVPDSIVLNRTELTMTPGASSELTASVIPWNANAKLVWTSSDSSVVEVNDGKLTAKEIDVKKTVTVTAASAEDNSVLAEAKITVDPALAFMNAYVGNEKLLETELDYDKLKAGNGSVYNGTAWLNDELNSKIVVTTEKDVHNVQVTASDFKNEKGQVLSKDNIDIKWLKEIAAKEGRNAQGQTKNYPDVIYKGGKKDIDAQDVQFAWVNIAIPKDTAAGNYTGTITVSADELDKPFELTYNIEVLNLVQPAPEATELQVWQHPFSVANYYLGLGENPSGGITNEVREDFYFTEKHFNLMRDSIKEYVSIGGHDVVANVVEEAWNHQSYYNDLSMVKWTKKADGTWEFDYDWYDAWINFMIECKVLDPANGIGQIKCYSIVPWNNQIAYYDEAQGKVVKESHNPGTAKWKEMWEPFLKDFMEHSKKMGWFDITYISMDERGLDQLEPAVEMIESVKDEDGNHFKISSALNYAAPEYYEFTDRIDDISINLGNTGNVQQMNDLSDHRRDLGLTTTMYTCTGDYPSNFMISDPGDNYWDIWYTMTLGTDGYMRWAWDNYVYDM
;
A
#
# COMPACT_ATOMS: atom_id res chain seq x y z
N THR A 1 10.93 -28.79 11.35
CA THR A 1 9.55 -28.52 11.76
C THR A 1 8.74 -28.44 10.48
N GLU A 2 7.84 -29.40 10.24
CA GLU A 2 6.92 -29.33 9.09
C GLU A 2 6.02 -28.10 9.28
N PRO A 3 5.92 -27.20 8.30
CA PRO A 3 4.91 -26.15 8.31
C PRO A 3 3.52 -26.82 8.24
N GLU A 4 2.56 -26.35 9.02
CA GLU A 4 1.19 -26.85 9.11
C GLU A 4 1.02 -28.25 9.73
N ALA A 5 1.78 -28.57 10.75
CA ALA A 5 1.57 -29.80 11.48
C ALA A 5 0.23 -29.80 12.24
N LYS A 6 -0.61 -30.82 12.02
CA LYS A 6 -1.84 -31.02 12.79
C LYS A 6 -1.46 -31.37 14.24
N LEU A 7 -1.72 -30.46 15.16
CA LEU A 7 -1.34 -30.62 16.57
C LEU A 7 -2.43 -31.30 17.40
N PHE A 8 -3.68 -31.16 17.00
CA PHE A 8 -4.81 -31.68 17.74
C PHE A 8 -6.01 -31.96 16.82
N GLU A 9 -6.77 -33.01 17.15
CA GLU A 9 -8.06 -33.34 16.55
C GLU A 9 -9.00 -33.81 17.68
N SER A 10 -10.16 -33.19 17.80
CA SER A 10 -11.17 -33.65 18.74
C SER A 10 -11.95 -34.83 18.16
N LYS A 11 -12.52 -35.64 19.02
CA LYS A 11 -13.59 -36.57 18.62
C LYS A 11 -14.83 -35.75 18.17
N THR A 12 -15.75 -36.42 17.46
CA THR A 12 -17.05 -35.81 17.09
C THR A 12 -17.72 -35.24 18.35
N LEU A 13 -18.06 -33.95 18.27
CA LEU A 13 -18.76 -33.22 19.31
C LEU A 13 -20.26 -33.21 18.99
N ALA A 14 -21.12 -33.11 20.00
CA ALA A 14 -22.55 -32.87 19.77
C ALA A 14 -22.77 -31.52 19.11
N ALA A 15 -23.87 -31.35 18.37
CA ALA A 15 -24.21 -30.05 17.80
C ALA A 15 -24.38 -29.00 18.92
N GLY A 16 -23.79 -27.81 18.74
CA GLY A 16 -23.86 -26.70 19.69
C GLY A 16 -22.59 -25.87 19.68
N ASN A 17 -22.60 -24.80 20.45
CA ASN A 17 -21.42 -23.95 20.61
C ASN A 17 -20.39 -24.65 21.51
N HIS A 18 -19.17 -24.75 21.02
CA HIS A 18 -18.07 -25.35 21.74
C HIS A 18 -16.93 -24.34 21.88
N THR A 19 -16.30 -24.34 23.05
CA THR A 19 -15.12 -23.50 23.32
C THR A 19 -13.90 -24.39 23.48
N ALA A 20 -12.87 -24.15 22.69
CA ALA A 20 -11.57 -24.80 22.86
C ALA A 20 -10.65 -23.89 23.68
N HIS A 21 -10.08 -24.43 24.76
CA HIS A 21 -9.08 -23.75 25.54
C HIS A 21 -7.71 -24.39 25.28
N ILE A 22 -6.72 -23.56 24.93
CA ILE A 22 -5.34 -23.99 24.78
C ILE A 22 -4.53 -23.37 25.89
N THR A 23 -3.93 -24.22 26.71
CA THR A 23 -3.09 -23.79 27.82
C THR A 23 -1.63 -24.10 27.52
N VAL A 24 -0.78 -23.08 27.60
CA VAL A 24 0.67 -23.26 27.53
C VAL A 24 1.13 -23.80 28.89
N LEU A 25 1.71 -25.00 28.90
CA LEU A 25 2.21 -25.62 30.12
C LEU A 25 3.58 -25.04 30.48
N GLU A 26 3.81 -24.79 31.77
CA GLU A 26 5.09 -24.30 32.30
C GLU A 26 6.24 -25.30 32.14
N LYS A 27 5.93 -26.57 31.87
CA LYS A 27 6.92 -27.64 31.72
C LYS A 27 7.26 -27.90 30.27
N ARG A 28 8.53 -27.86 29.98
CA ARG A 28 9.11 -28.23 28.69
C ARG A 28 8.93 -29.72 28.41
N ASN A 29 8.63 -30.07 27.16
CA ASN A 29 8.67 -31.47 26.73
C ASN A 29 10.11 -32.05 26.86
N GLU A 30 10.26 -33.16 27.56
CA GLU A 30 11.56 -33.83 27.83
C GLU A 30 12.31 -34.20 26.52
N ALA A 31 11.58 -34.39 25.41
CA ALA A 31 12.19 -34.67 24.10
C ALA A 31 12.76 -33.42 23.39
N SER A 32 12.59 -32.22 23.94
CA SER A 32 13.08 -30.98 23.34
C SER A 32 14.55 -30.73 23.63
N THR A 33 15.40 -30.70 22.59
CA THR A 33 16.85 -30.57 22.71
C THR A 33 17.41 -29.15 22.62
N GLY A 34 16.58 -28.12 22.31
CA GLY A 34 17.01 -26.71 22.22
C GLY A 34 17.21 -26.05 23.60
N THR A 35 18.05 -25.05 23.70
CA THR A 35 18.36 -24.29 24.92
C THR A 35 17.56 -23.00 25.13
N GLY A 36 16.78 -22.59 24.15
CA GLY A 36 15.97 -21.36 24.20
C GLY A 36 14.58 -21.57 24.82
N SER A 37 14.04 -20.54 25.46
CA SER A 37 12.63 -20.50 25.89
C SER A 37 11.80 -20.04 24.71
N VAL A 38 10.95 -20.90 24.16
CA VAL A 38 9.97 -20.49 23.14
C VAL A 38 8.63 -20.29 23.84
N TYR A 39 8.24 -19.04 23.99
CA TYR A 39 6.92 -18.65 24.51
C TYR A 39 6.08 -18.15 23.33
N GLY A 40 5.51 -19.06 22.56
CA GLY A 40 4.61 -18.70 21.50
C GLY A 40 3.81 -19.89 21.02
N VAL A 41 2.50 -19.74 20.96
CA VAL A 41 1.61 -20.64 20.23
C VAL A 41 1.21 -19.92 18.97
N GLN A 42 1.75 -20.37 17.85
CA GLN A 42 1.32 -19.88 16.55
C GLN A 42 0.08 -20.66 16.11
N PHE A 43 -1.03 -19.99 15.95
CA PHE A 43 -2.21 -20.52 15.29
C PHE A 43 -2.15 -20.17 13.82
N VAL A 44 -2.13 -21.21 12.96
CA VAL A 44 -2.27 -21.01 11.51
C VAL A 44 -3.75 -21.00 11.15
N TYR A 45 -4.52 -22.02 11.55
CA TYR A 45 -5.98 -22.05 11.45
C TYR A 45 -6.58 -23.16 12.30
N ALA A 46 -7.88 -23.04 12.62
CA ALA A 46 -8.68 -24.12 13.15
C ALA A 46 -9.79 -24.46 12.13
N LYS A 47 -9.91 -25.72 11.73
CA LYS A 47 -10.95 -26.19 10.83
C LYS A 47 -12.02 -26.95 11.63
N ALA A 48 -13.23 -26.40 11.65
CA ALA A 48 -14.40 -27.13 12.10
C ALA A 48 -14.96 -27.96 10.94
N PHE A 49 -15.25 -29.23 11.19
CA PHE A 49 -15.94 -30.08 10.24
C PHE A 49 -17.43 -30.08 10.59
N GLU A 50 -18.27 -29.70 9.64
CA GLU A 50 -19.71 -29.83 9.80
C GLU A 50 -20.12 -31.32 9.84
N ALA A 51 -20.89 -31.71 10.86
CA ALA A 51 -21.78 -32.84 10.73
C ALA A 51 -22.95 -32.37 9.85
N GLU A 52 -23.57 -33.26 9.04
CA GLU A 52 -24.82 -32.95 8.36
C GLU A 52 -25.79 -32.30 9.35
N ILE A 53 -25.94 -30.99 9.25
CA ILE A 53 -26.90 -30.23 10.04
C ILE A 53 -28.24 -30.44 9.31
N ALA A 54 -29.23 -31.00 10.03
CA ALA A 54 -30.61 -30.85 9.59
C ALA A 54 -30.84 -29.35 9.35
N GLU A 55 -31.44 -28.99 8.21
CA GLU A 55 -31.72 -27.58 7.86
C GLU A 55 -32.34 -26.88 9.09
N PRO A 56 -31.82 -25.72 9.51
CA PRO A 56 -32.37 -25.05 10.66
C PRO A 56 -33.83 -24.71 10.40
N GLU A 57 -34.73 -25.03 11.34
CA GLU A 57 -36.07 -24.48 11.32
C GLU A 57 -35.98 -22.95 11.23
N PHE A 58 -36.78 -22.35 10.33
CA PHE A 58 -36.81 -20.90 10.17
C PHE A 58 -37.16 -20.22 11.50
N PRO A 59 -36.30 -19.31 12.04
CA PRO A 59 -36.46 -18.82 13.40
C PRO A 59 -37.59 -17.81 13.57
N GLY A 60 -38.29 -17.40 12.51
CA GLY A 60 -39.34 -16.37 12.51
C GLY A 60 -38.79 -14.93 12.66
N TYR A 61 -37.48 -14.77 12.62
CA TYR A 61 -36.81 -13.47 12.62
C TYR A 61 -35.44 -13.54 11.96
N THR A 62 -34.97 -12.37 11.51
CA THR A 62 -33.60 -12.20 11.00
C THR A 62 -32.90 -11.09 11.77
N GLU A 63 -31.68 -11.33 12.19
CA GLU A 63 -30.82 -10.32 12.82
C GLU A 63 -30.00 -9.58 11.75
N VAL A 64 -29.97 -8.26 11.87
CA VAL A 64 -29.24 -7.35 10.99
C VAL A 64 -28.21 -6.62 11.83
N ASP A 65 -26.94 -6.86 11.56
CA ASP A 65 -25.81 -6.20 12.20
C ASP A 65 -25.64 -4.75 11.70
N ASP A 66 -25.15 -3.87 12.54
CA ASP A 66 -24.89 -2.48 12.15
C ASP A 66 -23.90 -2.36 10.98
N ALA A 67 -22.96 -3.30 10.89
CA ALA A 67 -21.90 -3.29 9.85
C ALA A 67 -22.41 -3.38 8.40
N VAL A 68 -23.68 -3.80 8.16
CA VAL A 68 -24.26 -3.82 6.80
C VAL A 68 -24.80 -2.46 6.38
N PHE A 69 -24.90 -1.48 7.28
CA PHE A 69 -25.37 -0.15 6.95
C PHE A 69 -24.25 0.68 6.31
N THR A 70 -24.46 1.08 5.06
CA THR A 70 -23.51 1.86 4.28
C THR A 70 -24.17 3.12 3.72
N THR A 71 -23.39 4.07 3.26
CA THR A 71 -23.91 5.29 2.61
C THR A 71 -24.57 4.95 1.28
N ASN A 72 -25.78 5.46 1.06
CA ASN A 72 -26.51 5.45 -0.21
C ASN A 72 -26.83 4.07 -0.83
N HIS A 73 -26.73 3.00 -0.08
CA HIS A 73 -27.04 1.66 -0.58
C HIS A 73 -28.31 1.09 0.06
N GLU A 74 -29.34 0.81 -0.74
CA GLU A 74 -30.46 -0.01 -0.31
C GLU A 74 -30.07 -1.50 -0.26
N PRO A 75 -30.65 -2.31 0.66
CA PRO A 75 -31.74 -1.94 1.59
C PRO A 75 -31.27 -1.28 2.90
N PHE A 76 -29.96 -1.16 3.13
CA PHE A 76 -29.35 -0.63 4.35
C PHE A 76 -28.59 0.65 4.03
N LYS A 77 -29.03 1.78 4.53
CA LYS A 77 -28.33 3.05 4.26
C LYS A 77 -28.28 3.94 5.49
N ILE A 78 -27.18 4.68 5.59
CA ILE A 78 -27.01 5.79 6.53
C ILE A 78 -26.88 7.10 5.75
N GLN A 79 -27.51 8.15 6.24
CA GLN A 79 -27.34 9.48 5.67
C GLN A 79 -26.01 10.06 6.12
N ASN A 80 -25.04 10.14 5.21
CA ASN A 80 -23.69 10.65 5.49
C ASN A 80 -23.43 12.00 4.83
N GLU A 81 -24.37 12.94 5.05
CA GLU A 81 -24.21 14.34 4.70
C GLU A 81 -24.31 15.20 5.98
N PRO A 82 -23.28 15.94 6.34
CA PRO A 82 -22.00 16.11 5.63
C PRO A 82 -21.11 14.85 5.65
N ALA A 83 -20.12 14.76 4.77
CA ALA A 83 -19.18 13.65 4.71
C ALA A 83 -18.53 13.43 6.10
N GLY A 84 -18.40 12.16 6.53
CA GLY A 84 -17.92 11.81 7.87
C GLY A 84 -18.97 11.97 8.98
N ALA A 85 -20.26 12.15 8.63
CA ALA A 85 -21.34 12.23 9.62
C ALA A 85 -21.58 10.92 10.38
N TRP A 86 -21.03 9.79 9.92
CA TRP A 86 -21.10 8.49 10.58
C TRP A 86 -19.73 7.85 10.71
N THR A 87 -19.53 7.12 11.80
CA THR A 87 -18.32 6.36 12.09
C THR A 87 -18.71 4.92 12.41
N ALA A 88 -18.03 3.96 11.79
CA ALA A 88 -18.07 2.55 12.14
C ALA A 88 -17.05 2.31 13.27
N GLY A 89 -17.53 1.90 14.44
CA GLY A 89 -16.69 1.52 15.57
C GLY A 89 -16.47 0.02 15.62
N SER A 90 -15.29 -0.42 16.02
CA SER A 90 -14.94 -1.83 16.20
C SER A 90 -14.05 -2.04 17.43
N GLY A 91 -13.95 -3.31 17.89
CA GLY A 91 -12.96 -3.69 18.91
C GLY A 91 -13.48 -3.85 20.34
N ASN A 92 -14.75 -3.59 20.62
CA ASN A 92 -15.35 -3.77 21.95
C ASN A 92 -16.37 -4.94 22.01
N GLY A 93 -15.94 -6.13 21.60
CA GLY A 93 -16.79 -7.32 21.42
C GLY A 93 -17.67 -7.71 22.63
N ASN A 94 -17.38 -7.23 23.83
CA ASN A 94 -18.22 -7.43 25.01
C ASN A 94 -19.31 -6.36 25.17
N LEU A 95 -19.15 -5.19 24.54
CA LEU A 95 -20.05 -4.04 24.70
C LEU A 95 -21.13 -3.99 23.61
N PHE A 96 -20.84 -4.46 22.40
CA PHE A 96 -21.73 -4.40 21.24
C PHE A 96 -22.00 -5.80 20.68
N TYR A 97 -23.09 -5.97 19.94
CA TYR A 97 -23.35 -7.18 19.20
C TYR A 97 -22.27 -7.33 18.11
N ASN A 98 -21.77 -8.53 17.91
CA ASN A 98 -20.66 -8.85 17.00
C ASN A 98 -19.40 -7.98 17.15
N GLY A 99 -19.33 -7.12 18.17
CA GLY A 99 -18.20 -6.24 18.44
C GLY A 99 -18.13 -4.97 17.61
N THR A 100 -19.19 -4.63 16.90
CA THR A 100 -19.30 -3.44 16.03
C THR A 100 -20.43 -2.51 16.46
N GLU A 101 -20.33 -1.24 16.11
CA GLU A 101 -21.39 -0.24 16.25
C GLU A 101 -21.24 0.82 15.17
N HIS A 102 -22.35 1.44 14.76
CA HIS A 102 -22.33 2.68 13.99
C HIS A 102 -22.84 3.83 14.86
N TYR A 103 -22.13 4.96 14.83
CA TYR A 103 -22.56 6.16 15.53
C TYR A 103 -22.32 7.42 14.69
N SER A 104 -23.23 8.39 14.84
CA SER A 104 -23.11 9.66 14.14
C SER A 104 -22.06 10.57 14.76
N ALA A 105 -21.57 11.55 14.01
CA ALA A 105 -20.82 12.67 14.56
C ALA A 105 -21.72 13.45 15.55
N LYS A 106 -21.11 14.10 16.54
CA LYS A 106 -21.82 14.84 17.57
C LYS A 106 -22.52 16.08 17.00
N GLY A 107 -23.79 16.21 17.30
CA GLY A 107 -24.56 17.39 16.93
C GLY A 107 -24.93 17.48 15.45
N VAL A 108 -24.85 16.38 14.72
CA VAL A 108 -25.21 16.31 13.30
C VAL A 108 -26.62 15.72 13.15
N ASP A 109 -27.45 16.36 12.32
CA ASP A 109 -28.80 15.92 12.00
C ASP A 109 -28.75 14.92 10.84
N VAL A 110 -28.74 13.65 11.20
CA VAL A 110 -28.63 12.51 10.27
C VAL A 110 -29.59 11.41 10.61
N SER A 111 -29.80 10.49 9.68
CA SER A 111 -30.70 9.35 9.84
C SER A 111 -30.05 8.05 9.38
N TYR A 112 -30.65 6.92 9.75
CA TYR A 112 -30.46 5.64 9.07
C TYR A 112 -31.80 5.06 8.65
N GLU A 113 -31.77 4.28 7.57
CA GLU A 113 -32.95 3.69 6.94
C GLU A 113 -32.68 2.22 6.58
N MET A 114 -33.74 1.42 6.65
CA MET A 114 -33.72 0.02 6.22
C MET A 114 -35.02 -0.35 5.52
N ILE A 115 -34.90 -1.00 4.37
CA ILE A 115 -36.04 -1.64 3.69
C ILE A 115 -36.07 -3.10 4.11
N PHE A 116 -37.22 -3.57 4.60
CA PHE A 116 -37.39 -4.95 5.04
C PHE A 116 -38.78 -5.48 4.67
N THR A 117 -38.91 -6.80 4.52
CA THR A 117 -40.20 -7.47 4.46
C THR A 117 -40.42 -8.22 5.77
N GLY A 118 -41.53 -7.97 6.46
CA GLY A 118 -41.75 -8.60 7.75
C GLY A 118 -42.94 -8.11 8.51
N THR A 119 -43.21 -8.74 9.68
CA THR A 119 -44.32 -8.48 10.57
C THR A 119 -43.98 -7.60 11.76
N GLY A 120 -42.71 -7.20 11.88
CA GLY A 120 -42.23 -6.36 12.97
C GLY A 120 -40.73 -6.11 12.96
N VAL A 121 -40.30 -5.21 13.86
CA VAL A 121 -38.89 -4.83 13.99
C VAL A 121 -38.55 -4.50 15.44
N GLU A 122 -37.36 -4.89 15.88
CA GLU A 122 -36.72 -4.40 17.13
C GLU A 122 -35.46 -3.64 16.76
N ILE A 123 -35.13 -2.59 17.51
CA ILE A 123 -33.89 -1.83 17.38
C ILE A 123 -33.12 -1.92 18.68
N HIS A 124 -31.87 -2.34 18.59
CA HIS A 124 -30.93 -2.46 19.68
C HIS A 124 -29.82 -1.42 19.54
N ALA A 125 -29.53 -0.74 20.63
CA ALA A 125 -28.48 0.25 20.71
C ALA A 125 -28.02 0.43 22.15
N SER A 126 -27.03 1.27 22.39
CA SER A 126 -26.59 1.63 23.72
C SER A 126 -27.36 2.85 24.25
N LYS A 127 -27.44 2.98 25.57
CA LYS A 127 -27.86 4.19 26.26
C LYS A 127 -26.66 4.92 26.85
N ASN A 128 -26.62 6.25 26.72
CA ASN A 128 -25.56 7.05 27.33
C ASN A 128 -25.99 8.51 27.49
N THR A 129 -25.24 9.29 28.26
CA THR A 129 -25.47 10.74 28.42
C THR A 129 -25.29 11.52 27.10
N VAL A 130 -24.44 11.02 26.21
CA VAL A 130 -24.15 11.62 24.90
C VAL A 130 -25.00 11.04 23.77
N HIS A 131 -25.91 10.11 24.02
CA HIS A 131 -26.84 9.62 23.01
C HIS A 131 -28.07 10.49 22.94
N MET A 132 -28.57 10.73 21.72
CA MET A 132 -29.83 11.45 21.54
C MET A 132 -31.02 10.50 21.51
N ASN A 133 -32.17 10.97 21.93
CA ASN A 133 -33.42 10.27 21.65
C ASN A 133 -33.75 10.44 20.18
N CYS A 134 -34.42 9.45 19.58
CA CYS A 134 -34.77 9.46 18.16
C CYS A 134 -36.23 9.13 17.95
N ASP A 135 -36.80 9.66 16.90
CA ASP A 135 -38.11 9.31 16.39
C ASP A 135 -37.99 8.15 15.40
N VAL A 136 -38.89 7.19 15.51
CA VAL A 136 -38.92 6.00 14.66
C VAL A 136 -40.16 6.07 13.74
N TYR A 137 -39.89 5.94 12.44
CA TYR A 137 -40.90 5.91 11.39
C TYR A 137 -40.93 4.55 10.70
N ILE A 138 -42.10 4.06 10.37
CA ILE A 138 -42.31 2.95 9.46
C ILE A 138 -43.28 3.44 8.39
N ASP A 139 -42.88 3.29 7.12
CA ASP A 139 -43.64 3.77 5.95
C ASP A 139 -44.07 5.25 6.09
N ASP A 140 -43.11 6.09 6.51
CA ASP A 140 -43.27 7.54 6.78
C ASP A 140 -44.26 7.88 7.93
N VAL A 141 -44.78 6.91 8.66
CA VAL A 141 -45.61 7.12 9.84
C VAL A 141 -44.77 6.99 11.09
N LYS A 142 -44.80 8.00 11.96
CA LYS A 142 -44.14 7.94 13.28
C LYS A 142 -44.83 6.86 14.13
N VAL A 143 -44.08 5.82 14.49
CA VAL A 143 -44.56 4.66 15.25
C VAL A 143 -44.03 4.60 16.68
N GLY A 144 -43.05 5.41 17.04
CA GLY A 144 -42.49 5.45 18.38
C GLY A 144 -41.19 6.24 18.48
N GLU A 145 -40.49 6.00 19.55
CA GLU A 145 -39.25 6.71 19.92
C GLU A 145 -38.18 5.75 20.47
N LEU A 146 -36.90 6.03 20.16
CA LEU A 146 -35.75 5.41 20.83
C LEU A 146 -35.33 6.30 22.00
N ALA A 147 -35.50 5.82 23.24
CA ALA A 147 -35.08 6.52 24.46
C ALA A 147 -33.61 6.13 24.77
N ALA A 148 -32.64 6.71 24.03
CA ALA A 148 -31.24 6.37 24.15
C ALA A 148 -30.46 7.24 25.16
N GLN A 149 -30.98 8.39 25.56
CA GLN A 149 -30.36 9.24 26.59
C GLN A 149 -30.52 8.63 27.99
N ASN A 150 -29.42 8.48 28.74
CA ASN A 150 -29.41 7.92 30.09
C ASN A 150 -28.22 8.49 30.88
N ALA A 151 -28.35 8.53 32.22
CA ALA A 151 -27.32 9.07 33.15
C ALA A 151 -26.02 8.23 33.20
N GLY A 152 -26.04 7.00 32.72
CA GLY A 152 -24.88 6.11 32.65
C GLY A 152 -24.91 5.24 31.41
N ALA A 153 -23.75 4.69 31.00
CA ALA A 153 -23.67 3.81 29.86
C ALA A 153 -24.35 2.46 30.12
N MET A 154 -25.20 2.03 29.20
CA MET A 154 -25.84 0.70 29.16
C MET A 154 -25.76 0.19 27.74
N HIS A 155 -25.11 -0.95 27.54
CA HIS A 155 -24.90 -1.51 26.20
C HIS A 155 -25.92 -2.61 25.88
N LYS A 156 -26.06 -2.96 24.59
CA LYS A 156 -26.93 -4.05 24.08
C LYS A 156 -28.39 -3.94 24.58
N GLN A 157 -28.95 -2.75 24.55
CA GLN A 157 -30.30 -2.49 25.03
C GLN A 157 -31.31 -2.56 23.88
N LYS A 158 -32.42 -3.28 24.05
CA LYS A 158 -33.58 -3.13 23.17
C LYS A 158 -34.24 -1.78 23.49
N LEU A 159 -34.19 -0.86 22.52
CA LEU A 159 -34.69 0.51 22.67
C LEU A 159 -36.07 0.70 22.04
N PHE A 160 -36.40 -0.11 21.06
CA PHE A 160 -37.66 -0.02 20.32
C PHE A 160 -38.15 -1.40 19.89
N GLU A 161 -39.46 -1.57 19.83
CA GLU A 161 -40.13 -2.74 19.27
C GLU A 161 -41.44 -2.32 18.62
N LYS A 162 -41.67 -2.79 17.40
CA LYS A 162 -42.96 -2.71 16.72
C LYS A 162 -43.32 -4.07 16.14
N LYS A 163 -44.48 -4.62 16.51
CA LYS A 163 -45.04 -5.87 15.99
C LYS A 163 -46.38 -5.62 15.33
N ASP A 164 -46.97 -6.65 14.81
CA ASP A 164 -48.30 -6.63 14.17
C ASP A 164 -48.33 -5.73 12.88
N LEU A 165 -47.21 -5.67 12.14
CA LEU A 165 -47.18 -5.15 10.78
C LEU A 165 -47.74 -6.22 9.82
N ALA A 166 -48.20 -5.82 8.65
CA ALA A 166 -48.49 -6.78 7.57
C ALA A 166 -47.18 -7.43 7.10
N ASN A 167 -47.16 -8.69 6.76
CA ASN A 167 -45.94 -9.34 6.22
C ASN A 167 -45.70 -8.88 4.76
N THR A 168 -45.31 -7.63 4.60
CA THR A 168 -45.05 -6.95 3.32
C THR A 168 -43.80 -6.11 3.41
N LYS A 169 -43.40 -5.47 2.32
CA LYS A 169 -42.27 -4.53 2.27
C LYS A 169 -42.58 -3.28 3.10
N HIS A 170 -41.65 -2.92 4.01
CA HIS A 170 -41.70 -1.75 4.86
C HIS A 170 -40.39 -0.95 4.78
N THR A 171 -40.48 0.35 5.07
CA THR A 171 -39.32 1.23 5.23
C THR A 171 -39.23 1.70 6.66
N LEU A 172 -38.19 1.27 7.39
CA LEU A 172 -37.83 1.78 8.70
C LEU A 172 -36.94 3.00 8.52
N ARG A 173 -37.23 4.11 9.23
CA ARG A 173 -36.38 5.30 9.27
C ARG A 173 -36.27 5.81 10.71
N VAL A 174 -35.03 6.11 11.13
CA VAL A 174 -34.72 6.61 12.47
C VAL A 174 -34.00 7.96 12.32
N VAL A 175 -34.55 8.97 12.99
CA VAL A 175 -34.07 10.36 12.92
C VAL A 175 -33.97 10.96 14.34
N PRO A 176 -33.21 12.05 14.55
CA PRO A 176 -33.23 12.79 15.82
C PRO A 176 -34.64 13.16 16.22
N LYS A 177 -34.94 13.09 17.52
CA LYS A 177 -36.27 13.40 18.05
C LYS A 177 -36.59 14.88 17.85
N GLU A 178 -37.73 15.15 17.23
CA GLU A 178 -38.21 16.51 16.98
C GLU A 178 -38.33 17.32 18.27
N GLY A 179 -37.77 18.52 18.26
CA GLY A 179 -37.84 19.49 19.37
C GLY A 179 -36.80 19.24 20.49
N GLU A 180 -35.97 18.20 20.42
CA GLU A 180 -34.85 17.99 21.35
C GLU A 180 -33.53 18.53 20.78
N SER A 181 -32.65 19.05 21.66
CA SER A 181 -31.31 19.49 21.24
C SER A 181 -30.44 18.29 20.86
N ILE A 182 -29.83 18.38 19.67
CA ILE A 182 -28.85 17.41 19.18
C ILE A 182 -27.40 17.77 19.56
N GLU A 183 -27.17 18.98 20.09
CA GLU A 183 -25.84 19.50 20.39
C GLU A 183 -25.06 18.57 21.34
N GLY A 184 -23.87 18.16 20.91
CA GLY A 184 -22.98 17.27 21.66
C GLY A 184 -23.46 15.81 21.76
N LYS A 185 -24.52 15.42 21.05
CA LYS A 185 -25.11 14.07 21.09
C LYS A 185 -24.93 13.34 19.76
N VAL A 186 -25.05 12.00 19.83
CA VAL A 186 -24.93 11.06 18.69
C VAL A 186 -26.15 10.16 18.59
N ILE A 187 -26.50 9.73 17.37
CA ILE A 187 -27.31 8.54 17.13
C ILE A 187 -26.34 7.32 17.14
N GLN A 188 -26.77 6.22 17.72
CA GLN A 188 -26.00 4.96 17.71
C GLN A 188 -26.92 3.82 17.28
N LEU A 189 -26.37 2.93 16.45
CA LEU A 189 -26.98 1.69 16.00
C LEU A 189 -26.03 0.53 16.34
N ASP A 190 -26.59 -0.57 16.86
CA ASP A 190 -25.83 -1.79 17.19
C ASP A 190 -26.41 -2.99 16.41
N LYS A 191 -27.76 -3.22 16.52
CA LYS A 191 -28.42 -4.33 15.83
C LYS A 191 -29.90 -4.02 15.59
N ILE A 192 -30.43 -4.53 14.48
CA ILE A 192 -31.87 -4.58 14.22
C ILE A 192 -32.32 -6.04 14.13
N VAL A 193 -33.50 -6.37 14.67
CA VAL A 193 -34.17 -7.67 14.48
C VAL A 193 -35.43 -7.45 13.68
N VAL A 194 -35.58 -8.17 12.56
CA VAL A 194 -36.76 -8.15 11.73
C VAL A 194 -37.57 -9.42 11.98
N PHE A 195 -38.82 -9.30 12.44
CA PHE A 195 -39.76 -10.41 12.54
C PHE A 195 -40.48 -10.57 11.21
N HIS A 196 -40.59 -11.79 10.73
CA HIS A 196 -41.28 -12.09 9.49
C HIS A 196 -41.74 -13.56 9.44
N ASP A 197 -42.74 -13.80 8.62
CA ASP A 197 -43.06 -15.17 8.23
C ASP A 197 -41.96 -15.68 7.29
N GLU A 198 -41.90 -16.99 7.11
CA GLU A 198 -40.97 -17.58 6.16
C GLU A 198 -41.22 -17.03 4.75
N ILE A 199 -40.21 -16.45 4.12
CA ILE A 199 -40.25 -15.94 2.75
C ILE A 199 -39.46 -16.93 1.91
N THR A 200 -40.17 -17.90 1.32
CA THR A 200 -39.57 -18.97 0.51
C THR A 200 -39.32 -18.54 -0.93
N VAL A 201 -40.19 -17.65 -1.46
CA VAL A 201 -40.08 -17.12 -2.82
C VAL A 201 -39.57 -15.69 -2.77
N PRO A 202 -38.39 -15.40 -3.29
CA PRO A 202 -37.91 -14.02 -3.41
C PRO A 202 -38.65 -13.25 -4.51
N ASP A 203 -38.66 -11.92 -4.43
CA ASP A 203 -39.20 -11.05 -5.48
C ASP A 203 -38.30 -11.04 -6.72
N SER A 204 -36.99 -11.15 -6.52
CA SER A 204 -36.00 -11.22 -7.58
C SER A 204 -34.67 -11.85 -7.08
N ILE A 205 -33.85 -12.25 -8.05
CA ILE A 205 -32.50 -12.79 -7.83
C ILE A 205 -31.52 -11.91 -8.60
N VAL A 206 -30.39 -11.59 -8.00
CA VAL A 206 -29.30 -10.79 -8.61
C VAL A 206 -28.03 -11.61 -8.60
N LEU A 207 -27.36 -11.73 -9.74
CA LEU A 207 -26.06 -12.38 -9.87
C LEU A 207 -24.94 -11.34 -9.74
N ASN A 208 -23.80 -11.76 -9.21
CA ASN A 208 -22.59 -10.93 -9.11
C ASN A 208 -22.02 -10.53 -10.48
N ARG A 209 -22.38 -11.27 -11.54
CA ARG A 209 -22.04 -10.93 -12.93
C ARG A 209 -23.05 -11.59 -13.89
N THR A 210 -23.27 -10.98 -15.04
CA THR A 210 -24.19 -11.44 -16.07
C THR A 210 -23.50 -11.99 -17.33
N GLU A 211 -22.18 -11.80 -17.44
CA GLU A 211 -21.35 -12.31 -18.53
C GLU A 211 -19.99 -12.79 -17.99
N LEU A 212 -19.50 -13.88 -18.57
CA LEU A 212 -18.19 -14.45 -18.26
C LEU A 212 -17.66 -15.22 -19.47
N THR A 213 -16.35 -15.07 -19.76
CA THR A 213 -15.65 -15.92 -20.73
C THR A 213 -14.67 -16.83 -19.99
N MET A 214 -14.63 -18.09 -20.36
CA MET A 214 -13.80 -19.14 -19.77
C MET A 214 -13.02 -19.87 -20.87
N THR A 215 -11.85 -20.39 -20.54
CA THR A 215 -11.14 -21.37 -21.35
C THR A 215 -11.71 -22.76 -21.13
N PRO A 216 -11.61 -23.71 -22.11
CA PRO A 216 -11.89 -25.11 -21.84
C PRO A 216 -11.17 -25.65 -20.61
N GLY A 217 -11.83 -26.45 -19.79
CA GLY A 217 -11.29 -27.00 -18.53
C GLY A 217 -11.27 -26.05 -17.34
N ALA A 218 -11.48 -24.75 -17.52
CA ALA A 218 -11.44 -23.76 -16.44
C ALA A 218 -12.66 -23.87 -15.49
N SER A 219 -12.47 -23.42 -14.25
CA SER A 219 -13.52 -23.31 -13.24
C SER A 219 -13.68 -21.86 -12.78
N SER A 220 -14.92 -21.46 -12.46
CA SER A 220 -15.26 -20.13 -11.94
C SER A 220 -16.47 -20.22 -11.01
N GLU A 221 -16.94 -19.10 -10.48
CA GLU A 221 -18.07 -19.06 -9.56
C GLU A 221 -19.00 -17.87 -9.88
N LEU A 222 -20.30 -18.15 -9.89
CA LEU A 222 -21.36 -17.16 -9.82
C LEU A 222 -21.95 -17.19 -8.42
N THR A 223 -22.12 -16.03 -7.83
CA THR A 223 -22.87 -15.88 -6.58
C THR A 223 -24.21 -15.20 -6.86
N ALA A 224 -25.24 -15.61 -6.13
CA ALA A 224 -26.57 -15.06 -6.26
C ALA A 224 -27.02 -14.44 -4.92
N SER A 225 -27.65 -13.27 -4.98
CA SER A 225 -28.33 -12.64 -3.85
C SER A 225 -29.82 -12.58 -4.13
N VAL A 226 -30.63 -12.85 -3.11
CA VAL A 226 -32.09 -12.81 -3.21
C VAL A 226 -32.63 -11.47 -2.70
N ILE A 227 -33.72 -11.00 -3.27
CA ILE A 227 -34.44 -9.83 -2.83
C ILE A 227 -35.89 -10.20 -2.50
N PRO A 228 -36.44 -9.93 -1.31
CA PRO A 228 -35.74 -9.23 -0.22
C PRO A 228 -34.64 -10.11 0.40
N TRP A 229 -33.64 -9.45 0.97
CA TRP A 229 -32.42 -10.07 1.52
C TRP A 229 -32.67 -11.13 2.59
N ASN A 230 -33.83 -11.06 3.27
CA ASN A 230 -34.26 -11.97 4.32
C ASN A 230 -35.15 -13.09 3.82
N ALA A 231 -35.27 -13.25 2.52
CA ALA A 231 -35.95 -14.43 1.93
C ALA A 231 -35.09 -15.69 2.14
N ASN A 232 -35.69 -16.73 2.68
CA ASN A 232 -35.06 -18.04 2.82
C ASN A 232 -35.37 -18.88 1.56
N ALA A 233 -34.68 -18.56 0.43
CA ALA A 233 -34.92 -19.20 -0.84
C ALA A 233 -33.81 -20.21 -1.17
N LYS A 234 -34.19 -21.44 -1.45
CA LYS A 234 -33.32 -22.40 -2.10
C LYS A 234 -33.24 -22.06 -3.59
N LEU A 235 -32.02 -22.01 -4.12
CA LEU A 235 -31.78 -21.76 -5.53
C LEU A 235 -31.47 -23.06 -6.28
N VAL A 236 -31.96 -23.16 -7.48
CA VAL A 236 -31.64 -24.22 -8.42
C VAL A 236 -30.82 -23.63 -9.54
N TRP A 237 -29.63 -24.15 -9.72
CA TRP A 237 -28.71 -23.73 -10.77
C TRP A 237 -28.80 -24.65 -11.96
N THR A 238 -28.94 -24.12 -13.16
CA THR A 238 -28.98 -24.86 -14.40
C THR A 238 -28.12 -24.24 -15.48
N SER A 239 -27.61 -25.06 -16.38
CA SER A 239 -26.92 -24.62 -17.61
C SER A 239 -27.74 -25.02 -18.81
N SER A 240 -27.86 -24.14 -19.80
CA SER A 240 -28.58 -24.44 -21.08
C SER A 240 -27.89 -25.55 -21.90
N ASP A 241 -26.58 -25.79 -21.66
CA ASP A 241 -25.81 -26.88 -22.23
C ASP A 241 -24.69 -27.32 -21.26
N SER A 242 -24.97 -28.33 -20.45
CA SER A 242 -24.02 -28.87 -19.47
C SER A 242 -22.82 -29.60 -20.09
N SER A 243 -22.87 -29.88 -21.40
CA SER A 243 -21.71 -30.41 -22.15
C SER A 243 -20.70 -29.31 -22.48
N VAL A 244 -21.05 -28.04 -22.30
CA VAL A 244 -20.17 -26.86 -22.48
C VAL A 244 -19.78 -26.28 -21.14
N VAL A 245 -20.72 -26.02 -20.24
CA VAL A 245 -20.50 -25.54 -18.88
C VAL A 245 -21.39 -26.33 -17.91
N GLU A 246 -20.80 -27.03 -17.00
CA GLU A 246 -21.47 -27.61 -15.85
C GLU A 246 -21.56 -26.59 -14.72
N VAL A 247 -22.71 -26.52 -14.06
CA VAL A 247 -22.90 -25.66 -12.87
C VAL A 247 -23.39 -26.51 -11.71
N ASN A 248 -22.80 -26.30 -10.54
CA ASN A 248 -23.21 -26.93 -9.29
C ASN A 248 -23.11 -25.89 -8.17
N ASP A 249 -24.27 -25.45 -7.66
CA ASP A 249 -24.38 -24.43 -6.62
C ASP A 249 -23.54 -23.17 -6.93
N GLY A 250 -23.72 -22.63 -8.14
CA GLY A 250 -22.99 -21.46 -8.64
C GLY A 250 -21.54 -21.72 -9.11
N LYS A 251 -20.94 -22.85 -8.77
CA LYS A 251 -19.63 -23.25 -9.28
C LYS A 251 -19.72 -23.73 -10.72
N LEU A 252 -18.98 -23.06 -11.60
CA LEU A 252 -18.93 -23.33 -13.02
C LEU A 252 -17.71 -24.18 -13.36
N THR A 253 -17.88 -25.15 -14.26
CA THR A 253 -16.76 -25.90 -14.85
C THR A 253 -16.97 -25.96 -16.37
N ALA A 254 -16.07 -25.28 -17.10
CA ALA A 254 -16.05 -25.37 -18.56
C ALA A 254 -15.55 -26.74 -18.99
N LYS A 255 -16.24 -27.35 -19.98
CA LYS A 255 -15.81 -28.62 -20.56
C LYS A 255 -14.86 -28.40 -21.73
N GLU A 256 -14.10 -29.43 -22.07
CA GLU A 256 -13.25 -29.40 -23.27
C GLU A 256 -14.15 -29.35 -24.54
N ILE A 257 -13.95 -28.30 -25.32
CA ILE A 257 -14.67 -28.07 -26.59
C ILE A 257 -13.71 -27.53 -27.64
N ASP A 258 -13.94 -27.86 -28.92
CA ASP A 258 -13.08 -27.45 -30.03
C ASP A 258 -13.56 -26.18 -30.74
N VAL A 259 -14.74 -25.68 -30.43
CA VAL A 259 -15.36 -24.51 -31.06
C VAL A 259 -16.01 -23.63 -30.01
N LYS A 260 -15.78 -22.32 -30.09
CA LYS A 260 -16.39 -21.31 -29.21
C LYS A 260 -17.88 -21.48 -29.08
N LYS A 261 -18.38 -21.59 -27.87
CA LYS A 261 -19.79 -21.68 -27.54
C LYS A 261 -20.15 -20.76 -26.37
N THR A 262 -21.37 -20.24 -26.41
CA THR A 262 -21.96 -19.47 -25.31
C THR A 262 -23.17 -20.22 -24.79
N VAL A 263 -23.27 -20.39 -23.49
CA VAL A 263 -24.40 -20.99 -22.79
C VAL A 263 -24.98 -19.99 -21.80
N THR A 264 -26.24 -20.18 -21.43
CA THR A 264 -26.88 -19.45 -20.36
C THR A 264 -26.85 -20.28 -19.09
N VAL A 265 -26.35 -19.74 -18.01
CA VAL A 265 -26.46 -20.30 -16.67
C VAL A 265 -27.54 -19.54 -15.93
N THR A 266 -28.49 -20.26 -15.35
CA THR A 266 -29.66 -19.71 -14.68
C THR A 266 -29.62 -20.08 -13.20
N ALA A 267 -29.84 -19.14 -12.32
CA ALA A 267 -30.19 -19.32 -10.91
C ALA A 267 -31.69 -19.03 -10.75
N ALA A 268 -32.47 -20.00 -10.34
CA ALA A 268 -33.91 -19.86 -10.15
C ALA A 268 -34.33 -20.23 -8.73
N SER A 269 -35.40 -19.62 -8.22
CA SER A 269 -36.01 -20.05 -6.96
C SER A 269 -36.54 -21.49 -7.09
N ALA A 270 -36.26 -22.33 -6.09
CA ALA A 270 -36.76 -23.70 -6.07
C ALA A 270 -38.28 -23.76 -5.91
N GLU A 271 -38.88 -22.76 -5.28
CA GLU A 271 -40.32 -22.67 -5.02
C GLU A 271 -41.11 -22.05 -6.18
N ASP A 272 -40.47 -21.13 -6.93
CA ASP A 272 -41.07 -20.50 -8.12
C ASP A 272 -39.98 -20.21 -9.18
N ASN A 273 -39.85 -21.09 -10.14
CA ASN A 273 -38.89 -20.99 -11.26
C ASN A 273 -39.12 -19.81 -12.19
N SER A 274 -40.19 -19.03 -12.04
CA SER A 274 -40.38 -17.79 -12.77
C SER A 274 -39.53 -16.65 -12.20
N VAL A 275 -39.08 -16.77 -10.95
CA VAL A 275 -38.15 -15.87 -10.32
C VAL A 275 -36.73 -16.40 -10.56
N LEU A 276 -36.01 -15.78 -11.48
CA LEU A 276 -34.72 -16.24 -11.96
C LEU A 276 -33.80 -15.07 -12.33
N ALA A 277 -32.50 -15.39 -12.40
CA ALA A 277 -31.47 -14.53 -12.98
C ALA A 277 -30.55 -15.36 -13.87
N GLU A 278 -30.03 -14.74 -14.92
CA GLU A 278 -29.26 -15.40 -15.96
C GLU A 278 -27.90 -14.74 -16.17
N ALA A 279 -26.89 -15.57 -16.44
CA ALA A 279 -25.58 -15.15 -16.91
C ALA A 279 -25.21 -15.88 -18.20
N LYS A 280 -24.58 -15.16 -19.13
CA LYS A 280 -24.02 -15.73 -20.37
C LYS A 280 -22.59 -16.16 -20.13
N ILE A 281 -22.31 -17.44 -20.29
CA ILE A 281 -20.98 -18.01 -20.14
C ILE A 281 -20.45 -18.43 -21.50
N THR A 282 -19.38 -17.87 -21.94
CA THR A 282 -18.71 -18.21 -23.21
C THR A 282 -17.49 -19.07 -22.90
N VAL A 283 -17.40 -20.24 -23.51
CA VAL A 283 -16.20 -21.07 -23.52
C VAL A 283 -15.52 -20.92 -24.87
N ASP A 284 -14.28 -20.43 -24.87
CA ASP A 284 -13.53 -20.10 -26.08
C ASP A 284 -12.22 -20.90 -26.17
N PRO A 285 -12.15 -21.92 -27.08
CA PRO A 285 -10.92 -22.68 -27.27
C PRO A 285 -9.77 -21.89 -27.85
N ALA A 286 -10.04 -20.77 -28.51
CA ALA A 286 -8.97 -19.89 -29.01
C ALA A 286 -8.15 -19.25 -27.88
N LEU A 287 -8.68 -19.24 -26.67
CA LEU A 287 -7.99 -18.83 -25.46
C LEU A 287 -7.13 -19.97 -24.83
N ALA A 288 -7.25 -21.18 -25.31
CA ALA A 288 -6.65 -22.38 -24.69
C ALA A 288 -5.11 -22.35 -24.65
N PHE A 289 -4.44 -21.63 -25.57
CA PHE A 289 -2.99 -21.55 -25.58
C PHE A 289 -2.44 -20.22 -25.03
N MET A 290 -3.29 -19.22 -24.86
CA MET A 290 -2.93 -17.91 -24.33
C MET A 290 -4.10 -17.38 -23.48
N ASN A 291 -3.78 -16.70 -22.39
CA ASN A 291 -4.74 -15.98 -21.57
C ASN A 291 -4.24 -14.57 -21.29
N ALA A 292 -5.16 -13.60 -21.24
CA ALA A 292 -4.83 -12.23 -20.86
C ALA A 292 -5.99 -11.64 -20.05
N TYR A 293 -5.70 -11.11 -18.86
CA TYR A 293 -6.70 -10.60 -17.95
C TYR A 293 -6.15 -9.50 -17.04
N VAL A 294 -7.05 -8.74 -16.42
CA VAL A 294 -6.71 -7.77 -15.38
C VAL A 294 -6.33 -8.54 -14.11
N GLY A 295 -5.08 -8.46 -13.72
CA GLY A 295 -4.56 -9.01 -12.48
C GLY A 295 -4.77 -8.07 -11.29
N ASN A 296 -4.34 -8.49 -10.12
CA ASN A 296 -4.31 -7.64 -8.94
C ASN A 296 -2.96 -6.91 -8.88
N GLU A 297 -2.96 -5.60 -9.15
CA GLU A 297 -1.78 -4.74 -9.14
C GLU A 297 -1.11 -4.63 -7.76
N LYS A 298 -1.80 -5.03 -6.70
CA LYS A 298 -1.31 -4.97 -5.31
C LYS A 298 -0.59 -6.23 -4.86
N LEU A 299 -0.63 -7.29 -5.67
CA LEU A 299 0.03 -8.56 -5.35
C LEU A 299 1.28 -8.76 -6.19
N LEU A 300 2.32 -9.28 -5.58
CA LEU A 300 3.53 -9.72 -6.24
C LEU A 300 3.35 -11.18 -6.69
N GLU A 301 3.19 -11.38 -7.97
CA GLU A 301 3.10 -12.69 -8.60
C GLU A 301 4.36 -12.92 -9.43
N THR A 302 4.82 -14.16 -9.54
CA THR A 302 6.05 -14.51 -10.23
C THR A 302 5.79 -15.54 -11.33
N GLU A 303 6.75 -15.78 -12.21
CA GLU A 303 6.69 -16.84 -13.22
C GLU A 303 6.40 -18.22 -12.63
N LEU A 304 6.82 -18.47 -11.39
CA LEU A 304 6.58 -19.75 -10.68
C LEU A 304 5.10 -19.97 -10.35
N ASP A 305 4.27 -18.93 -10.46
CA ASP A 305 2.82 -19.02 -10.28
C ASP A 305 2.08 -19.37 -11.59
N TYR A 306 2.77 -19.75 -12.67
CA TYR A 306 2.17 -20.03 -13.98
C TYR A 306 0.91 -20.91 -13.91
N ASP A 307 0.97 -22.04 -13.22
CA ASP A 307 -0.19 -22.95 -13.11
C ASP A 307 -1.40 -22.32 -12.41
N LYS A 308 -1.17 -21.39 -11.50
CA LYS A 308 -2.21 -20.60 -10.84
C LYS A 308 -2.72 -19.48 -11.78
N LEU A 309 -1.78 -18.78 -12.42
CA LEU A 309 -2.08 -17.59 -13.21
C LEU A 309 -2.73 -17.91 -14.57
N LYS A 310 -2.41 -19.04 -15.19
CA LYS A 310 -3.03 -19.46 -16.47
C LYS A 310 -4.55 -19.64 -16.38
N ALA A 311 -5.08 -19.89 -15.18
CA ALA A 311 -6.51 -20.03 -14.93
C ALA A 311 -7.19 -18.71 -14.50
N GLY A 312 -6.44 -17.61 -14.45
CA GLY A 312 -6.95 -16.31 -14.04
C GLY A 312 -8.02 -15.79 -15.00
N ASN A 313 -8.95 -15.02 -14.45
CA ASN A 313 -10.00 -14.38 -15.22
C ASN A 313 -10.32 -13.01 -14.63
N GLY A 314 -10.17 -11.98 -15.42
CA GLY A 314 -10.49 -10.61 -15.06
C GLY A 314 -10.63 -9.81 -16.34
N SER A 315 -11.85 -9.56 -16.80
CA SER A 315 -12.09 -8.81 -18.04
C SER A 315 -12.41 -7.34 -17.77
N VAL A 316 -12.54 -6.94 -16.51
CA VAL A 316 -12.95 -5.58 -16.12
C VAL A 316 -12.03 -5.02 -15.05
N TYR A 317 -11.54 -3.81 -15.25
CA TYR A 317 -10.91 -2.96 -14.26
C TYR A 317 -11.87 -1.85 -13.85
N ASN A 318 -11.98 -1.58 -12.56
CA ASN A 318 -12.72 -0.44 -12.03
C ASN A 318 -11.77 0.37 -11.14
N GLY A 319 -11.58 1.64 -11.48
CA GLY A 319 -10.74 2.55 -10.74
C GLY A 319 -11.44 3.86 -10.44
N THR A 320 -11.04 4.51 -9.35
CA THR A 320 -11.49 5.86 -8.98
C THR A 320 -10.26 6.74 -8.86
N ALA A 321 -10.28 7.91 -9.48
CA ALA A 321 -9.18 8.85 -9.50
C ALA A 321 -9.64 10.27 -9.23
N TRP A 322 -8.72 11.10 -8.74
CA TRP A 322 -8.89 12.55 -8.68
C TRP A 322 -8.37 13.21 -9.96
N LEU A 323 -8.58 14.51 -10.10
CA LEU A 323 -7.92 15.31 -11.13
C LEU A 323 -6.44 15.49 -10.80
N ASN A 324 -5.58 15.45 -11.79
CA ASN A 324 -4.11 15.45 -11.64
C ASN A 324 -3.58 14.24 -10.88
N ASP A 325 -4.21 13.09 -11.06
CA ASP A 325 -3.91 11.81 -10.40
C ASP A 325 -3.49 10.76 -11.42
N GLU A 326 -3.00 9.62 -10.94
CA GLU A 326 -2.61 8.48 -11.76
C GLU A 326 -3.23 7.19 -11.20
N LEU A 327 -3.79 6.38 -12.09
CA LEU A 327 -4.23 5.03 -11.77
C LEU A 327 -3.29 4.00 -12.37
N ASN A 328 -3.02 2.97 -11.60
CA ASN A 328 -2.21 1.86 -12.04
C ASN A 328 -3.03 0.56 -12.04
N SER A 329 -2.74 -0.30 -13.01
CA SER A 329 -3.29 -1.64 -13.08
C SER A 329 -2.28 -2.59 -13.70
N LYS A 330 -2.48 -3.89 -13.48
CA LYS A 330 -1.61 -4.94 -13.99
C LYS A 330 -2.41 -5.86 -14.92
N ILE A 331 -1.88 -6.13 -16.10
CA ILE A 331 -2.39 -7.15 -17.00
C ILE A 331 -1.46 -8.34 -16.93
N VAL A 332 -2.03 -9.52 -16.68
CA VAL A 332 -1.33 -10.79 -16.68
C VAL A 332 -1.54 -11.45 -18.03
N VAL A 333 -0.45 -11.88 -18.65
CA VAL A 333 -0.45 -12.62 -19.91
C VAL A 333 0.23 -13.95 -19.71
N THR A 334 -0.44 -15.05 -20.00
CA THR A 334 0.12 -16.40 -19.89
C THR A 334 -0.03 -17.14 -21.22
N THR A 335 0.95 -17.99 -21.55
CA THR A 335 0.92 -18.77 -22.81
C THR A 335 1.34 -20.21 -22.58
N GLU A 336 0.71 -21.15 -23.29
CA GLU A 336 1.09 -22.59 -23.28
C GLU A 336 2.07 -22.95 -24.41
N LYS A 337 2.23 -22.08 -25.38
CA LYS A 337 3.16 -22.22 -26.50
C LYS A 337 3.80 -20.87 -26.80
N ASP A 338 4.87 -20.86 -27.59
CA ASP A 338 5.50 -19.62 -28.04
C ASP A 338 4.49 -18.75 -28.79
N VAL A 339 4.42 -17.48 -28.44
CA VAL A 339 3.60 -16.47 -29.10
C VAL A 339 4.43 -15.24 -29.44
N HIS A 340 4.14 -14.64 -30.61
CA HIS A 340 4.95 -13.57 -31.16
C HIS A 340 4.20 -12.26 -31.24
N ASN A 341 4.98 -11.15 -31.17
CA ASN A 341 4.47 -9.80 -31.30
C ASN A 341 3.28 -9.50 -30.36
N VAL A 342 3.30 -10.06 -29.14
CA VAL A 342 2.29 -9.73 -28.13
C VAL A 342 2.33 -8.24 -27.84
N GLN A 343 1.20 -7.58 -27.99
CA GLN A 343 1.09 -6.13 -27.81
C GLN A 343 -0.15 -5.79 -26.98
N VAL A 344 0.06 -4.87 -26.03
CA VAL A 344 -1.03 -4.30 -25.22
C VAL A 344 -1.24 -2.85 -25.66
N THR A 345 -2.47 -2.47 -25.96
CA THR A 345 -2.83 -1.13 -26.45
C THR A 345 -4.10 -0.62 -25.79
N ALA A 346 -4.26 0.69 -25.70
CA ALA A 346 -5.44 1.34 -25.17
C ALA A 346 -6.29 2.02 -26.25
N SER A 347 -7.59 2.02 -26.06
CA SER A 347 -8.50 2.94 -26.76
C SER A 347 -8.58 4.28 -26.02
N ASP A 348 -9.16 5.30 -26.63
CA ASP A 348 -9.68 6.45 -25.89
C ASP A 348 -10.78 5.99 -24.91
N PHE A 349 -10.80 6.57 -23.71
CA PHE A 349 -11.89 6.34 -22.77
C PHE A 349 -12.92 7.48 -22.88
N LYS A 350 -14.20 7.15 -22.82
CA LYS A 350 -15.27 8.12 -23.05
C LYS A 350 -16.31 8.02 -21.95
N ASN A 351 -16.83 9.19 -21.54
CA ASN A 351 -17.96 9.24 -20.64
C ASN A 351 -19.29 9.34 -21.41
N GLU A 352 -20.40 9.26 -20.70
CA GLU A 352 -21.76 9.33 -21.28
C GLU A 352 -22.05 10.63 -22.05
N LYS A 353 -21.31 11.72 -21.73
CA LYS A 353 -21.43 13.02 -22.41
C LYS A 353 -20.54 13.11 -23.65
N GLY A 354 -19.80 12.08 -23.98
CA GLY A 354 -18.86 12.02 -25.10
C GLY A 354 -17.54 12.76 -24.86
N GLN A 355 -17.23 13.14 -23.62
CA GLN A 355 -15.93 13.69 -23.26
C GLN A 355 -14.91 12.56 -23.27
N VAL A 356 -13.66 12.88 -23.64
CA VAL A 356 -12.61 11.90 -23.93
C VAL A 356 -11.45 12.07 -22.97
N LEU A 357 -11.05 10.99 -22.32
CA LEU A 357 -9.72 10.79 -21.75
C LEU A 357 -8.89 10.09 -22.84
N SER A 358 -7.97 10.83 -23.43
CA SER A 358 -7.17 10.33 -24.56
C SER A 358 -6.29 9.14 -24.16
N LYS A 359 -6.17 8.17 -25.03
CA LYS A 359 -5.20 7.07 -24.90
C LYS A 359 -3.75 7.55 -24.76
N ASP A 360 -3.44 8.77 -25.19
CA ASP A 360 -2.11 9.36 -25.03
C ASP A 360 -1.74 9.64 -23.56
N ASN A 361 -2.73 9.61 -22.66
CA ASN A 361 -2.53 9.64 -21.22
C ASN A 361 -2.40 8.22 -20.59
N ILE A 362 -2.32 7.18 -21.41
CA ILE A 362 -2.23 5.80 -20.95
C ILE A 362 -0.88 5.25 -21.40
N ASP A 363 0.02 5.05 -20.44
CA ASP A 363 1.32 4.44 -20.68
C ASP A 363 1.27 2.96 -20.32
N ILE A 364 1.71 2.10 -21.25
CA ILE A 364 1.69 0.65 -21.06
C ILE A 364 3.10 0.11 -21.29
N LYS A 365 3.67 -0.48 -20.26
CA LYS A 365 5.03 -1.04 -20.27
C LYS A 365 5.04 -2.47 -19.75
N TRP A 366 5.89 -3.30 -20.31
CA TRP A 366 6.17 -4.63 -19.78
C TRP A 366 7.00 -4.52 -18.51
N LEU A 367 6.72 -5.37 -17.55
CA LEU A 367 7.60 -5.55 -16.40
C LEU A 367 8.77 -6.44 -16.80
N LYS A 368 9.98 -6.05 -16.38
CA LYS A 368 11.20 -6.86 -16.51
C LYS A 368 11.41 -7.61 -15.20
N GLU A 369 11.68 -8.88 -15.31
CA GLU A 369 12.01 -9.72 -14.17
C GLU A 369 13.43 -9.52 -13.68
N ILE A 370 13.58 -9.49 -12.37
CA ILE A 370 14.85 -9.37 -11.66
C ILE A 370 15.00 -10.56 -10.73
N ALA A 371 16.14 -11.24 -10.84
CA ALA A 371 16.46 -12.35 -9.96
C ALA A 371 16.82 -11.84 -8.56
N ALA A 372 16.08 -12.27 -7.54
CA ALA A 372 16.37 -11.94 -6.15
C ALA A 372 16.18 -13.15 -5.24
N LYS A 373 16.87 -13.15 -4.11
CA LYS A 373 16.71 -14.17 -3.08
C LYS A 373 15.61 -13.79 -2.11
N GLU A 374 14.76 -14.75 -1.81
CA GLU A 374 13.72 -14.57 -0.81
C GLU A 374 14.29 -14.38 0.61
N GLY A 375 13.49 -13.69 1.43
CA GLY A 375 13.68 -13.58 2.87
C GLY A 375 14.72 -12.55 3.29
N ARG A 376 14.65 -12.24 4.57
CA ARG A 376 15.58 -11.31 5.21
C ARG A 376 17.03 -11.81 5.06
N ASN A 377 17.91 -10.92 4.66
CA ASN A 377 19.33 -11.22 4.41
C ASN A 377 19.58 -12.21 3.26
N ALA A 378 18.69 -12.30 2.29
CA ALA A 378 18.83 -13.15 1.10
C ALA A 378 19.14 -14.63 1.43
N GLN A 379 18.44 -15.19 2.42
CA GLN A 379 18.62 -16.57 2.88
C GLN A 379 17.79 -17.61 2.10
N GLY A 380 16.78 -17.13 1.33
CA GLY A 380 15.85 -17.98 0.60
C GLY A 380 16.36 -18.42 -0.77
N GLN A 381 15.47 -19.02 -1.55
CA GLN A 381 15.74 -19.41 -2.93
C GLN A 381 15.75 -18.18 -3.84
N THR A 382 16.52 -18.21 -4.90
CA THR A 382 16.47 -17.19 -5.95
C THR A 382 15.20 -17.39 -6.78
N LYS A 383 14.42 -16.34 -6.94
CA LYS A 383 13.24 -16.26 -7.82
C LYS A 383 13.35 -15.06 -8.73
N ASN A 384 12.64 -15.09 -9.84
CA ASN A 384 12.46 -13.93 -10.70
C ASN A 384 11.22 -13.16 -10.25
N TYR A 385 11.39 -11.85 -10.05
CA TYR A 385 10.34 -10.94 -9.62
C TYR A 385 10.06 -9.91 -10.72
N PRO A 386 8.80 -9.70 -11.14
CA PRO A 386 8.43 -8.66 -12.10
C PRO A 386 8.45 -7.29 -11.40
N ASP A 387 9.61 -6.67 -11.37
CA ASP A 387 9.85 -5.45 -10.60
C ASP A 387 10.01 -4.20 -11.48
N VAL A 388 10.85 -4.26 -12.51
CA VAL A 388 11.19 -3.07 -13.27
C VAL A 388 10.15 -2.76 -14.34
N ILE A 389 9.53 -1.58 -14.28
CA ILE A 389 8.72 -1.03 -15.37
C ILE A 389 9.67 -0.66 -16.52
N TYR A 390 9.75 -1.52 -17.55
CA TYR A 390 10.87 -1.46 -18.51
C TYR A 390 10.54 -0.65 -19.75
N LYS A 391 9.80 -1.24 -20.69
CA LYS A 391 9.41 -0.59 -21.96
C LYS A 391 8.12 -1.16 -22.52
N GLY A 392 7.40 -0.33 -23.26
CA GLY A 392 6.24 -0.75 -24.04
C GLY A 392 6.60 -1.41 -25.37
N GLY A 393 5.57 -1.64 -26.18
CA GLY A 393 5.68 -2.20 -27.51
C GLY A 393 5.46 -3.70 -27.57
N LYS A 394 5.93 -4.30 -28.65
CA LYS A 394 5.75 -5.73 -28.92
C LYS A 394 6.78 -6.57 -28.14
N LYS A 395 6.32 -7.74 -27.68
CA LYS A 395 7.14 -8.72 -26.96
C LYS A 395 6.80 -10.13 -27.43
N ASP A 396 7.80 -10.96 -27.63
CA ASP A 396 7.63 -12.40 -27.81
C ASP A 396 7.61 -13.05 -26.42
N ILE A 397 6.77 -14.05 -26.24
CA ILE A 397 6.60 -14.75 -24.95
C ILE A 397 6.76 -16.25 -25.22
N ASP A 398 7.64 -16.90 -24.47
CA ASP A 398 7.97 -18.32 -24.61
C ASP A 398 6.85 -19.20 -24.05
N ALA A 399 6.82 -20.47 -24.44
CA ALA A 399 5.85 -21.45 -23.97
C ALA A 399 5.92 -21.63 -22.45
N GLN A 400 4.77 -21.74 -21.82
CA GLN A 400 4.60 -21.91 -20.36
C GLN A 400 5.17 -20.75 -19.54
N ASP A 401 5.14 -19.53 -20.11
CA ASP A 401 5.63 -18.32 -19.49
C ASP A 401 4.49 -17.39 -19.07
N VAL A 402 4.78 -16.54 -18.10
CA VAL A 402 3.90 -15.46 -17.59
C VAL A 402 4.60 -14.14 -17.78
N GLN A 403 3.89 -13.19 -18.39
CA GLN A 403 4.38 -11.83 -18.51
C GLN A 403 3.37 -10.83 -17.97
N PHE A 404 3.88 -9.72 -17.46
CA PHE A 404 3.07 -8.69 -16.82
C PHE A 404 3.23 -7.37 -17.58
N ALA A 405 2.10 -6.76 -17.93
CA ALA A 405 2.09 -5.39 -18.45
C ALA A 405 1.52 -4.45 -17.38
N TRP A 406 2.27 -3.39 -17.09
CA TRP A 406 1.85 -2.32 -16.20
C TRP A 406 1.16 -1.23 -17.02
N VAL A 407 -0.04 -0.88 -16.62
CA VAL A 407 -0.87 0.16 -17.26
C VAL A 407 -0.96 1.33 -16.29
N ASN A 408 -0.35 2.44 -16.65
CA ASN A 408 -0.48 3.71 -15.96
C ASN A 408 -1.45 4.62 -16.71
N ILE A 409 -2.44 5.18 -16.01
CA ILE A 409 -3.47 6.05 -16.59
C ILE A 409 -3.38 7.41 -15.87
N ALA A 410 -2.77 8.38 -16.52
CA ALA A 410 -2.72 9.74 -16.02
C ALA A 410 -4.06 10.47 -16.24
N ILE A 411 -4.56 11.14 -15.22
CA ILE A 411 -5.79 11.94 -15.26
C ILE A 411 -5.41 13.42 -15.29
N PRO A 412 -5.40 14.09 -16.43
CA PRO A 412 -5.07 15.50 -16.51
C PRO A 412 -5.96 16.37 -15.60
N LYS A 413 -5.39 17.45 -15.08
CA LYS A 413 -6.09 18.38 -14.16
C LYS A 413 -7.36 18.98 -14.74
N ASP A 414 -7.46 19.09 -16.06
CA ASP A 414 -8.59 19.65 -16.82
C ASP A 414 -9.57 18.57 -17.31
N THR A 415 -9.38 17.30 -16.91
CA THR A 415 -10.34 16.24 -17.20
C THR A 415 -11.68 16.55 -16.55
N ALA A 416 -12.77 16.37 -17.28
CA ALA A 416 -14.10 16.56 -16.70
C ALA A 416 -14.43 15.38 -15.76
N ALA A 417 -14.94 15.67 -14.58
CA ALA A 417 -15.41 14.62 -13.67
C ALA A 417 -16.56 13.79 -14.27
N GLY A 418 -16.55 12.48 -14.00
CA GLY A 418 -17.55 11.54 -14.51
C GLY A 418 -16.99 10.13 -14.72
N ASN A 419 -17.83 9.22 -15.14
CA ASN A 419 -17.49 7.82 -15.40
C ASN A 419 -17.02 7.64 -16.85
N TYR A 420 -15.79 7.21 -17.04
CA TYR A 420 -15.19 6.94 -18.34
C TYR A 420 -15.07 5.44 -18.55
N THR A 421 -15.38 4.99 -19.76
CA THR A 421 -15.21 3.59 -20.15
C THR A 421 -14.35 3.51 -21.41
N GLY A 422 -13.39 2.60 -21.42
CA GLY A 422 -12.53 2.30 -22.55
C GLY A 422 -12.10 0.84 -22.57
N THR A 423 -11.28 0.49 -23.54
CA THR A 423 -10.81 -0.88 -23.74
C THR A 423 -9.30 -0.92 -23.78
N ILE A 424 -8.72 -1.85 -23.04
CA ILE A 424 -7.34 -2.29 -23.23
C ILE A 424 -7.37 -3.58 -24.03
N THR A 425 -6.58 -3.64 -25.09
CA THR A 425 -6.56 -4.74 -26.02
C THR A 425 -5.22 -5.45 -25.98
N VAL A 426 -5.24 -6.80 -25.82
CA VAL A 426 -4.06 -7.65 -25.89
C VAL A 426 -4.13 -8.48 -27.16
N SER A 427 -3.18 -8.31 -28.07
CA SER A 427 -3.09 -8.99 -29.37
C SER A 427 -1.77 -9.76 -29.48
N ALA A 428 -1.77 -10.80 -30.32
CA ALA A 428 -0.59 -11.56 -30.72
C ALA A 428 -0.76 -12.07 -32.15
N ASP A 429 0.33 -12.44 -32.81
CA ASP A 429 0.27 -12.94 -34.18
C ASP A 429 -0.54 -14.25 -34.31
N GLU A 430 -0.56 -15.07 -33.26
CA GLU A 430 -1.25 -16.36 -33.21
C GLU A 430 -2.72 -16.25 -32.80
N LEU A 431 -3.22 -15.06 -32.48
CA LEU A 431 -4.61 -14.83 -32.08
C LEU A 431 -5.46 -14.38 -33.28
N ASP A 432 -6.51 -15.11 -33.61
CA ASP A 432 -7.52 -14.66 -34.59
C ASP A 432 -8.29 -13.43 -34.11
N LYS A 433 -8.44 -13.25 -32.79
CA LYS A 433 -9.07 -12.10 -32.14
C LYS A 433 -8.30 -11.73 -30.90
N PRO A 434 -8.09 -10.42 -30.67
CA PRO A 434 -7.47 -9.97 -29.45
C PRO A 434 -8.34 -10.19 -28.21
N PHE A 435 -7.72 -10.19 -27.03
CA PHE A 435 -8.44 -10.03 -25.76
C PHE A 435 -8.83 -8.56 -25.61
N GLU A 436 -10.05 -8.31 -25.20
CA GLU A 436 -10.58 -7.00 -24.89
C GLU A 436 -10.92 -6.91 -23.41
N LEU A 437 -10.25 -6.02 -22.69
CA LEU A 437 -10.43 -5.77 -21.26
C LEU A 437 -11.11 -4.43 -21.09
N THR A 438 -12.22 -4.41 -20.38
CA THR A 438 -13.00 -3.19 -20.13
C THR A 438 -12.41 -2.43 -18.95
N TYR A 439 -12.18 -1.15 -19.12
CA TYR A 439 -11.71 -0.24 -18.07
C TYR A 439 -12.78 0.81 -17.78
N ASN A 440 -13.26 0.83 -16.54
CA ASN A 440 -14.20 1.83 -16.03
C ASN A 440 -13.45 2.71 -15.02
N ILE A 441 -13.39 4.00 -15.28
CA ILE A 441 -12.69 4.98 -14.45
C ILE A 441 -13.70 6.03 -13.97
N GLU A 442 -13.89 6.13 -12.67
CA GLU A 442 -14.61 7.23 -12.05
C GLU A 442 -13.64 8.38 -11.75
N VAL A 443 -13.79 9.49 -12.42
CA VAL A 443 -13.01 10.71 -12.17
C VAL A 443 -13.80 11.61 -11.26
N LEU A 444 -13.31 11.83 -10.05
CA LEU A 444 -13.92 12.71 -9.05
C LEU A 444 -13.53 14.18 -9.29
N ASN A 445 -14.41 15.10 -8.91
CA ASN A 445 -14.11 16.54 -8.97
C ASN A 445 -13.29 17.01 -7.76
N LEU A 446 -12.20 16.32 -7.50
CA LEU A 446 -11.20 16.62 -6.49
C LEU A 446 -9.86 16.70 -7.17
N VAL A 447 -9.01 17.62 -6.76
CA VAL A 447 -7.65 17.75 -7.32
C VAL A 447 -6.66 17.14 -6.35
N GLN A 448 -5.80 16.24 -6.86
CA GLN A 448 -4.72 15.70 -6.07
C GLN A 448 -3.81 16.83 -5.57
N PRO A 449 -3.44 16.85 -4.29
CA PRO A 449 -2.42 17.77 -3.78
C PRO A 449 -1.12 17.65 -4.58
N ALA A 450 -0.37 18.75 -4.63
CA ALA A 450 0.96 18.72 -5.22
C ALA A 450 1.86 17.73 -4.45
N PRO A 451 2.71 16.97 -5.13
CA PRO A 451 3.56 15.96 -4.50
C PRO A 451 4.50 16.55 -3.43
N GLU A 452 4.87 17.83 -3.56
CA GLU A 452 5.71 18.56 -2.61
C GLU A 452 5.02 18.82 -1.25
N ALA A 453 3.76 18.47 -1.11
CA ALA A 453 3.05 18.56 0.17
C ALA A 453 3.54 17.54 1.23
N THR A 454 4.35 16.55 0.81
CA THR A 454 4.93 15.51 1.66
C THR A 454 6.42 15.43 1.41
N GLU A 455 7.23 15.38 2.48
CA GLU A 455 8.68 15.21 2.35
C GLU A 455 9.02 13.83 1.78
N LEU A 456 9.64 13.80 0.61
CA LEU A 456 10.15 12.58 -0.01
C LEU A 456 11.67 12.65 -0.12
N GLN A 457 12.35 11.85 0.67
CA GLN A 457 13.80 11.80 0.77
C GLN A 457 14.31 10.47 0.21
N VAL A 458 14.87 10.47 -0.99
CA VAL A 458 15.41 9.25 -1.60
C VAL A 458 16.87 9.45 -1.97
N TRP A 459 17.74 8.61 -1.43
CA TRP A 459 19.18 8.76 -1.53
C TRP A 459 19.70 8.32 -2.90
N GLN A 460 20.34 9.25 -3.63
CA GLN A 460 20.90 8.98 -4.95
C GLN A 460 22.31 8.41 -4.86
N HIS A 461 22.65 7.49 -5.80
CA HIS A 461 23.96 6.85 -5.93
C HIS A 461 24.57 7.09 -7.31
N PRO A 462 25.03 8.32 -7.62
CA PRO A 462 25.52 8.66 -8.96
C PRO A 462 26.73 7.83 -9.39
N PHE A 463 27.61 7.43 -8.49
CA PHE A 463 28.72 6.53 -8.81
C PHE A 463 28.24 5.15 -9.26
N SER A 464 27.15 4.66 -8.69
CA SER A 464 26.55 3.38 -9.07
C SER A 464 26.09 3.42 -10.53
N VAL A 465 25.40 4.48 -10.93
CA VAL A 465 24.97 4.69 -12.33
C VAL A 465 26.17 4.75 -13.28
N ALA A 466 27.17 5.58 -12.97
CA ALA A 466 28.35 5.72 -13.81
C ALA A 466 29.05 4.37 -14.02
N ASN A 467 29.30 3.65 -12.94
CA ASN A 467 30.07 2.40 -12.99
C ASN A 467 29.33 1.28 -13.71
N TYR A 468 28.00 1.19 -13.55
CA TYR A 468 27.17 0.27 -14.30
C TYR A 468 27.30 0.50 -15.83
N TYR A 469 27.11 1.72 -16.28
CA TYR A 469 27.17 2.04 -17.70
C TYR A 469 28.58 2.03 -18.29
N LEU A 470 29.61 2.16 -17.47
CA LEU A 470 30.99 1.96 -17.88
C LEU A 470 31.38 0.47 -17.94
N GLY A 471 30.50 -0.44 -17.54
CA GLY A 471 30.76 -1.87 -17.47
C GLY A 471 31.87 -2.22 -16.46
N LEU A 472 32.02 -1.42 -15.42
CA LEU A 472 33.01 -1.65 -14.36
C LEU A 472 32.45 -2.63 -13.34
N GLY A 473 33.21 -3.66 -13.03
CA GLY A 473 32.98 -4.55 -11.91
C GLY A 473 32.41 -5.92 -12.24
N GLU A 474 33.15 -6.95 -11.90
CA GLU A 474 32.74 -8.37 -11.87
C GLU A 474 32.93 -8.98 -10.47
N ASN A 475 32.82 -8.25 -9.39
CA ASN A 475 33.08 -8.87 -8.08
C ASN A 475 31.87 -8.84 -7.14
N PRO A 476 31.14 -9.96 -7.02
CA PRO A 476 29.98 -10.06 -6.14
C PRO A 476 30.33 -10.14 -4.65
N SER A 477 31.58 -10.11 -4.25
CA SER A 477 31.98 -10.35 -2.86
C SER A 477 32.46 -9.12 -2.08
N GLY A 478 32.02 -7.95 -2.49
CA GLY A 478 32.20 -6.72 -1.72
C GLY A 478 33.39 -5.88 -2.16
N GLY A 479 33.11 -4.65 -2.51
CA GLY A 479 34.07 -3.61 -2.71
C GLY A 479 34.84 -3.73 -4.02
N ILE A 480 34.19 -3.36 -5.11
CA ILE A 480 34.90 -3.11 -6.35
C ILE A 480 35.70 -1.85 -6.14
N THR A 481 37.03 -1.97 -6.15
CA THR A 481 37.90 -0.82 -6.38
C THR A 481 37.69 -0.38 -7.81
N ASN A 482 36.79 0.59 -7.99
CA ASN A 482 36.58 1.17 -9.28
C ASN A 482 37.89 1.78 -9.78
N GLU A 483 38.22 1.54 -11.03
CA GLU A 483 39.13 2.42 -11.71
C GLU A 483 38.49 3.82 -11.70
N VAL A 484 39.15 4.80 -11.07
CA VAL A 484 38.64 6.16 -11.00
C VAL A 484 38.62 6.75 -12.41
N ARG A 485 37.42 7.10 -12.88
CA ARG A 485 37.18 7.63 -14.20
C ARG A 485 36.89 9.14 -14.12
N GLU A 486 37.91 9.92 -13.72
CA GLU A 486 37.79 11.38 -13.62
C GLU A 486 37.35 12.06 -14.91
N ASP A 487 37.62 11.43 -16.05
CA ASP A 487 37.19 11.88 -17.38
C ASP A 487 35.68 11.65 -17.63
N PHE A 488 34.99 10.92 -16.79
CA PHE A 488 33.57 10.57 -16.94
C PHE A 488 32.69 11.05 -15.79
N TYR A 489 33.12 10.89 -14.53
CA TYR A 489 32.30 11.23 -13.38
C TYR A 489 31.93 12.72 -13.38
N PHE A 490 30.64 12.98 -13.12
CA PHE A 490 30.05 14.33 -13.07
C PHE A 490 30.24 15.19 -14.31
N THR A 491 30.48 14.55 -15.46
CA THR A 491 30.42 15.20 -16.77
C THR A 491 29.03 15.15 -17.36
N GLU A 492 28.77 15.93 -18.43
CA GLU A 492 27.49 15.90 -19.16
C GLU A 492 27.13 14.50 -19.68
N LYS A 493 28.11 13.65 -19.99
CA LYS A 493 27.88 12.26 -20.41
C LYS A 493 27.29 11.43 -19.25
N HIS A 494 27.80 11.61 -18.06
CA HIS A 494 27.28 10.95 -16.86
C HIS A 494 25.88 11.47 -16.53
N PHE A 495 25.68 12.78 -16.52
CA PHE A 495 24.39 13.39 -16.20
C PHE A 495 23.27 12.97 -17.17
N ASN A 496 23.59 12.78 -18.45
CA ASN A 496 22.61 12.31 -19.43
C ASN A 496 22.09 10.88 -19.18
N LEU A 497 22.83 10.06 -18.43
CA LEU A 497 22.35 8.74 -17.99
C LEU A 497 21.30 8.83 -16.87
N MET A 498 21.32 9.92 -16.09
CA MET A 498 20.49 10.11 -14.92
C MET A 498 19.33 11.09 -15.14
N ARG A 499 19.42 11.94 -16.15
CA ARG A 499 18.51 13.08 -16.34
C ARG A 499 17.03 12.71 -16.34
N ASP A 500 16.66 11.61 -16.97
CA ASP A 500 15.26 11.19 -17.03
C ASP A 500 14.80 10.58 -15.70
N SER A 501 15.64 9.79 -15.05
CA SER A 501 15.38 9.26 -13.70
C SER A 501 15.24 10.39 -12.65
N ILE A 502 16.07 11.42 -12.73
CA ILE A 502 15.97 12.59 -11.82
C ILE A 502 14.70 13.41 -12.10
N LYS A 503 14.24 13.51 -13.36
CA LYS A 503 12.94 14.14 -13.66
C LYS A 503 11.78 13.35 -13.05
N GLU A 504 11.81 12.03 -13.10
CA GLU A 504 10.82 11.18 -12.42
C GLU A 504 10.85 11.45 -10.91
N TYR A 505 12.03 11.54 -10.30
CA TYR A 505 12.17 11.87 -8.89
C TYR A 505 11.51 13.22 -8.53
N VAL A 506 11.73 14.25 -9.34
CA VAL A 506 11.07 15.57 -9.17
C VAL A 506 9.55 15.46 -9.33
N SER A 507 9.08 14.66 -10.31
CA SER A 507 7.63 14.55 -10.59
C SER A 507 6.83 13.95 -9.43
N ILE A 508 7.47 13.17 -8.57
CA ILE A 508 6.88 12.58 -7.36
C ILE A 508 7.17 13.39 -6.09
N GLY A 509 7.74 14.59 -6.20
CA GLY A 509 7.97 15.51 -5.08
C GLY A 509 9.35 15.42 -4.44
N GLY A 510 10.30 14.77 -5.09
CA GLY A 510 11.68 14.65 -4.57
C GLY A 510 12.45 15.96 -4.64
N HIS A 511 12.89 16.47 -3.50
CA HIS A 511 13.67 17.69 -3.35
C HIS A 511 14.90 17.51 -2.45
N ASP A 512 15.32 16.27 -2.23
CA ASP A 512 16.44 15.90 -1.39
C ASP A 512 17.61 15.40 -2.25
N VAL A 513 18.82 15.87 -1.98
CA VAL A 513 20.04 15.53 -2.70
C VAL A 513 21.08 14.98 -1.76
N VAL A 514 21.54 13.77 -2.02
CA VAL A 514 22.66 13.17 -1.29
C VAL A 514 23.97 13.47 -1.99
N ALA A 515 24.94 13.95 -1.22
CA ALA A 515 26.31 14.20 -1.65
C ALA A 515 27.32 13.51 -0.72
N ASN A 516 28.15 12.64 -1.27
CA ASN A 516 29.19 11.95 -0.49
C ASN A 516 30.39 12.87 -0.32
N VAL A 517 30.61 13.38 0.89
CA VAL A 517 31.77 14.21 1.22
C VAL A 517 32.97 13.40 1.71
N VAL A 518 32.78 12.09 1.88
CA VAL A 518 33.81 11.09 2.19
C VAL A 518 33.62 9.86 1.31
N GLU A 519 34.68 9.10 1.06
CA GLU A 519 34.62 7.81 0.38
C GLU A 519 33.93 6.78 1.27
N GLU A 520 33.03 5.97 0.70
CA GLU A 520 32.40 4.83 1.37
C GLU A 520 31.69 5.21 2.69
N ALA A 521 30.84 6.24 2.63
CA ALA A 521 30.07 6.68 3.80
C ALA A 521 29.29 5.53 4.47
N TRP A 522 28.82 4.55 3.68
CA TRP A 522 28.04 3.39 4.11
C TRP A 522 28.82 2.08 4.15
N ASN A 523 30.14 2.09 3.97
CA ASN A 523 31.03 0.92 4.09
C ASN A 523 30.59 -0.29 3.24
N HIS A 524 30.53 -0.10 1.93
CA HIS A 524 30.18 -1.13 0.93
C HIS A 524 28.75 -1.69 1.05
N GLN A 525 27.78 -0.89 1.47
CA GLN A 525 26.37 -1.29 1.41
C GLN A 525 25.80 -1.18 -0.02
N SER A 526 26.41 -0.39 -0.90
CA SER A 526 26.14 -0.36 -2.33
C SER A 526 26.99 -1.38 -3.08
N TYR A 527 26.51 -1.86 -4.23
CA TYR A 527 27.28 -2.80 -5.07
C TYR A 527 28.56 -2.14 -5.60
N TYR A 528 28.48 -0.91 -6.10
CA TYR A 528 29.63 -0.11 -6.52
C TYR A 528 30.11 0.79 -5.38
N ASN A 529 31.41 1.06 -5.37
CA ASN A 529 31.97 1.97 -4.38
C ASN A 529 31.49 3.40 -4.58
N ASP A 530 31.08 4.05 -3.50
CA ASP A 530 30.78 5.47 -3.47
C ASP A 530 32.06 6.25 -3.17
N LEU A 531 32.54 7.03 -4.15
CA LEU A 531 33.70 7.89 -3.98
C LEU A 531 33.30 9.18 -3.27
N SER A 532 34.28 9.90 -2.72
CA SER A 532 34.05 11.25 -2.23
C SER A 532 33.88 12.24 -3.39
N MET A 533 32.84 13.08 -3.31
CA MET A 533 32.64 14.21 -4.25
C MET A 533 33.55 15.40 -3.91
N VAL A 534 34.17 15.38 -2.72
CA VAL A 534 35.16 16.36 -2.27
C VAL A 534 36.53 15.68 -2.21
N LYS A 535 37.55 16.25 -2.86
CA LYS A 535 38.91 15.75 -2.73
C LYS A 535 39.60 16.35 -1.52
N TRP A 536 39.97 15.51 -0.59
CA TRP A 536 40.67 15.88 0.62
C TRP A 536 42.18 15.78 0.39
N THR A 537 42.90 16.88 0.60
CA THR A 537 44.37 16.91 0.48
C THR A 537 44.99 17.47 1.77
N LYS A 538 45.87 16.67 2.39
CA LYS A 538 46.72 17.13 3.47
C LYS A 538 48.02 17.63 2.87
N LYS A 539 48.27 18.93 2.97
CA LYS A 539 49.46 19.60 2.43
C LYS A 539 50.71 19.20 3.22
N ALA A 540 51.88 19.38 2.61
CA ALA A 540 53.15 19.03 3.22
C ALA A 540 53.47 19.83 4.53
N ASP A 541 52.85 20.98 4.72
CA ASP A 541 52.93 21.78 5.95
C ASP A 541 51.89 21.37 7.02
N GLY A 542 51.03 20.37 6.73
CA GLY A 542 50.02 19.85 7.63
C GLY A 542 48.67 20.56 7.54
N THR A 543 48.50 21.57 6.72
CA THR A 543 47.20 22.22 6.45
C THR A 543 46.35 21.36 5.52
N TRP A 544 45.05 21.66 5.46
CA TRP A 544 44.10 20.96 4.60
C TRP A 544 43.70 21.85 3.40
N GLU A 545 43.50 21.21 2.27
CA GLU A 545 42.91 21.78 1.05
C GLU A 545 41.79 20.88 0.56
N PHE A 546 40.68 21.47 0.14
CA PHE A 546 39.49 20.75 -0.34
C PHE A 546 39.13 21.21 -1.74
N ASP A 547 38.91 20.26 -2.65
CA ASP A 547 38.50 20.53 -4.02
C ASP A 547 37.04 20.05 -4.19
N TYR A 548 36.18 20.94 -4.60
CA TYR A 548 34.73 20.76 -4.70
C TYR A 548 34.25 20.55 -6.14
N ASP A 549 35.10 20.37 -7.12
CA ASP A 549 34.69 20.33 -8.54
C ASP A 549 33.59 19.31 -8.82
N TRP A 550 33.67 18.09 -8.27
CA TRP A 550 32.63 17.08 -8.44
C TRP A 550 31.36 17.39 -7.65
N TYR A 551 31.51 17.89 -6.45
CA TYR A 551 30.40 18.33 -5.60
C TYR A 551 29.61 19.46 -6.29
N ASP A 552 30.31 20.48 -6.77
CA ASP A 552 29.70 21.63 -7.45
C ASP A 552 28.99 21.20 -8.73
N ALA A 553 29.60 20.32 -9.52
CA ALA A 553 29.00 19.78 -10.73
C ALA A 553 27.70 19.02 -10.41
N TRP A 554 27.71 18.20 -9.35
CA TRP A 554 26.55 17.45 -8.90
C TRP A 554 25.41 18.37 -8.45
N ILE A 555 25.68 19.32 -7.57
CA ILE A 555 24.65 20.23 -7.06
C ILE A 555 24.09 21.11 -8.20
N ASN A 556 24.93 21.61 -9.09
CA ASN A 556 24.46 22.38 -10.25
C ASN A 556 23.57 21.54 -11.19
N PHE A 557 23.88 20.26 -11.41
CA PHE A 557 23.02 19.35 -12.17
C PHE A 557 21.67 19.16 -11.49
N MET A 558 21.62 19.02 -10.17
CA MET A 558 20.37 18.88 -9.43
C MET A 558 19.54 20.18 -9.45
N ILE A 559 20.19 21.36 -9.46
CA ILE A 559 19.51 22.64 -9.67
C ILE A 559 18.94 22.73 -11.11
N GLU A 560 19.72 22.32 -12.11
CA GLU A 560 19.25 22.27 -13.49
C GLU A 560 18.01 21.38 -13.63
N CYS A 561 18.01 20.21 -12.99
CA CYS A 561 16.91 19.26 -12.99
C CYS A 561 15.70 19.70 -12.12
N LYS A 562 15.78 20.81 -11.39
CA LYS A 562 14.75 21.32 -10.50
C LYS A 562 14.51 20.51 -9.21
N VAL A 563 15.46 19.69 -8.82
CA VAL A 563 15.47 19.07 -7.48
C VAL A 563 15.71 20.14 -6.42
N LEU A 564 16.61 21.08 -6.69
CA LEU A 564 16.98 22.18 -5.82
C LEU A 564 16.64 23.53 -6.43
N ASP A 565 16.17 24.47 -5.59
CA ASP A 565 16.08 25.90 -5.90
C ASP A 565 16.58 26.73 -4.71
N PRO A 566 17.91 26.85 -4.56
CA PRO A 566 18.49 27.54 -3.40
C PRO A 566 18.03 28.99 -3.23
N ALA A 567 17.76 29.68 -4.36
CA ALA A 567 17.29 31.07 -4.34
C ALA A 567 15.93 31.26 -3.65
N ASN A 568 15.09 30.21 -3.65
CA ASN A 568 13.80 30.17 -2.99
C ASN A 568 13.80 29.29 -1.73
N GLY A 569 14.95 28.76 -1.31
CA GLY A 569 15.09 27.90 -0.15
C GLY A 569 14.43 26.51 -0.33
N ILE A 570 14.31 26.03 -1.59
CA ILE A 570 13.68 24.75 -1.90
C ILE A 570 14.77 23.67 -2.01
N GLY A 571 14.51 22.55 -1.34
CA GLY A 571 15.32 21.36 -1.34
C GLY A 571 16.34 21.30 -0.22
N GLN A 572 17.00 20.17 -0.11
CA GLN A 572 17.99 19.86 0.93
C GLN A 572 19.21 19.21 0.29
N ILE A 573 20.41 19.63 0.68
CA ILE A 573 21.68 19.00 0.29
C ILE A 573 22.20 18.25 1.51
N LYS A 574 22.11 16.93 1.50
CA LYS A 574 22.53 16.06 2.60
C LYS A 574 23.92 15.50 2.37
N CYS A 575 24.89 16.02 3.13
CA CYS A 575 26.30 15.70 2.98
C CYS A 575 26.69 14.51 3.86
N TYR A 576 26.78 13.31 3.29
CA TYR A 576 27.15 12.07 3.98
C TYR A 576 28.65 11.81 3.92
N SER A 577 29.29 11.39 4.97
CA SER A 577 28.84 11.38 6.34
C SER A 577 29.96 11.85 7.25
N ILE A 578 29.64 12.70 8.21
CA ILE A 578 30.60 13.10 9.26
C ILE A 578 30.96 11.91 10.16
N VAL A 579 30.13 10.85 10.17
CA VAL A 579 30.34 9.59 10.90
C VAL A 579 30.17 8.41 9.93
N PRO A 580 31.13 8.17 9.03
CA PRO A 580 31.08 7.00 8.14
C PRO A 580 30.96 5.69 8.93
N TRP A 581 30.35 4.66 8.33
CA TRP A 581 30.12 3.40 9.04
C TRP A 581 31.39 2.73 9.60
N ASN A 582 32.53 2.90 8.91
CA ASN A 582 33.86 2.41 9.38
C ASN A 582 34.69 3.50 10.07
N ASN A 583 34.13 4.69 10.30
CA ASN A 583 34.81 5.89 10.80
C ASN A 583 36.07 6.27 10.00
N GLN A 584 36.13 5.89 8.71
CA GLN A 584 37.30 6.06 7.85
C GLN A 584 37.17 7.32 6.98
N ILE A 585 38.28 8.04 6.87
CA ILE A 585 38.42 9.16 5.91
C ILE A 585 39.61 8.83 5.01
N ALA A 586 39.40 8.96 3.70
CA ALA A 586 40.44 8.86 2.68
C ALA A 586 40.88 10.25 2.24
N TYR A 587 42.17 10.50 2.17
CA TYR A 587 42.73 11.77 1.72
C TYR A 587 44.08 11.57 1.05
N TYR A 588 44.45 12.48 0.17
CA TYR A 588 45.79 12.54 -0.40
C TYR A 588 46.75 13.25 0.56
N ASP A 589 47.85 12.59 0.94
CA ASP A 589 48.91 13.18 1.78
C ASP A 589 50.07 13.59 0.87
N GLU A 590 50.26 14.89 0.72
CA GLU A 590 51.35 15.43 -0.12
C GLU A 590 52.73 15.05 0.41
N ALA A 591 52.93 15.00 1.73
CA ALA A 591 54.23 14.65 2.30
C ALA A 591 54.60 13.19 2.05
N GLN A 592 53.61 12.32 1.96
CA GLN A 592 53.79 10.90 1.65
C GLN A 592 53.65 10.58 0.15
N GLY A 593 53.04 11.49 -0.64
CA GLY A 593 52.80 11.35 -2.06
C GLY A 593 51.83 10.21 -2.41
N LYS A 594 50.84 9.94 -1.52
CA LYS A 594 49.87 8.83 -1.69
C LYS A 594 48.55 9.12 -0.98
N VAL A 595 47.52 8.37 -1.38
CA VAL A 595 46.26 8.30 -0.62
C VAL A 595 46.47 7.55 0.69
N VAL A 596 45.99 8.14 1.78
CA VAL A 596 45.97 7.56 3.13
C VAL A 596 44.54 7.37 3.55
N LYS A 597 44.24 6.26 4.23
CA LYS A 597 42.95 5.98 4.85
C LYS A 597 43.16 5.81 6.35
N GLU A 598 42.48 6.60 7.14
CA GLU A 598 42.57 6.56 8.61
C GLU A 598 41.15 6.46 9.21
N SER A 599 41.04 5.64 10.27
CA SER A 599 39.78 5.52 11.02
C SER A 599 39.94 6.18 12.39
N HIS A 600 39.05 7.12 12.70
CA HIS A 600 39.05 7.82 13.98
C HIS A 600 37.59 7.96 14.48
N ASN A 601 37.38 7.58 15.74
CA ASN A 601 36.06 7.74 16.35
C ASN A 601 35.75 9.23 16.55
N PRO A 602 34.48 9.62 16.35
CA PRO A 602 33.99 10.97 16.63
C PRO A 602 34.39 11.44 18.03
N GLY A 603 34.68 12.73 18.15
CA GLY A 603 35.12 13.37 19.39
C GLY A 603 36.61 13.23 19.72
N THR A 604 37.34 12.31 19.08
CA THR A 604 38.80 12.18 19.30
C THR A 604 39.58 13.38 18.70
N ALA A 605 40.75 13.69 19.26
CA ALA A 605 41.54 14.81 18.78
C ALA A 605 41.91 14.72 17.29
N LYS A 606 42.23 13.50 16.82
CA LYS A 606 42.54 13.25 15.40
C LYS A 606 41.33 13.45 14.48
N TRP A 607 40.16 12.99 14.91
CA TRP A 607 38.94 13.21 14.17
C TRP A 607 38.61 14.70 14.08
N LYS A 608 38.77 15.46 15.18
CA LYS A 608 38.57 16.90 15.20
C LYS A 608 39.58 17.66 14.30
N GLU A 609 40.85 17.23 14.29
CA GLU A 609 41.90 17.78 13.41
C GLU A 609 41.51 17.70 11.92
N MET A 610 40.72 16.73 11.53
CA MET A 610 40.26 16.54 10.14
C MET A 610 38.97 17.29 9.85
N TRP A 611 37.97 17.13 10.68
CA TRP A 611 36.62 17.64 10.42
C TRP A 611 36.48 19.15 10.69
N GLU A 612 37.13 19.71 11.67
CA GLU A 612 37.00 21.14 11.96
C GLU A 612 37.50 22.04 10.80
N PRO A 613 38.66 21.79 10.18
CA PRO A 613 39.08 22.53 8.99
C PRO A 613 38.10 22.33 7.80
N PHE A 614 37.63 21.11 7.60
CA PHE A 614 36.66 20.83 6.54
C PHE A 614 35.37 21.62 6.71
N LEU A 615 34.75 21.56 7.88
CA LEU A 615 33.49 22.27 8.13
C LEU A 615 33.63 23.79 7.98
N LYS A 616 34.78 24.36 8.36
CA LYS A 616 35.06 25.80 8.19
C LYS A 616 35.17 26.16 6.70
N ASP A 617 35.98 25.45 5.94
CA ASP A 617 36.20 25.69 4.53
C ASP A 617 34.92 25.44 3.74
N PHE A 618 34.21 24.35 4.04
CA PHE A 618 32.94 23.99 3.40
C PHE A 618 31.83 25.01 3.67
N MET A 619 31.83 25.61 4.87
CA MET A 619 30.89 26.68 5.20
C MET A 619 31.16 27.93 4.33
N GLU A 620 32.41 28.33 4.18
CA GLU A 620 32.79 29.45 3.30
C GLU A 620 32.40 29.14 1.85
N HIS A 621 32.70 27.92 1.39
CA HIS A 621 32.35 27.46 0.05
C HIS A 621 30.83 27.47 -0.19
N SER A 622 30.04 26.85 0.71
CA SER A 622 28.58 26.75 0.60
C SER A 622 27.91 28.13 0.62
N LYS A 623 28.42 29.05 1.42
CA LYS A 623 27.97 30.46 1.44
C LYS A 623 28.28 31.19 0.15
N LYS A 624 29.48 31.01 -0.39
CA LYS A 624 29.90 31.59 -1.66
C LYS A 624 29.00 31.12 -2.80
N MET A 625 28.59 29.85 -2.77
CA MET A 625 27.70 29.26 -3.78
C MET A 625 26.21 29.57 -3.54
N GLY A 626 25.86 30.10 -2.38
CA GLY A 626 24.45 30.37 -2.01
C GLY A 626 23.67 29.13 -1.62
N TRP A 627 24.33 28.08 -1.12
CA TRP A 627 23.74 26.80 -0.75
C TRP A 627 23.70 26.54 0.76
N PHE A 628 24.33 27.41 1.57
CA PHE A 628 24.49 27.18 2.99
C PHE A 628 23.17 26.88 3.73
N ASP A 629 22.11 27.65 3.43
CA ASP A 629 20.83 27.57 4.14
C ASP A 629 20.04 26.27 3.84
N ILE A 630 20.42 25.56 2.77
CA ILE A 630 19.81 24.27 2.39
C ILE A 630 20.80 23.09 2.53
N THR A 631 21.98 23.33 3.07
CA THR A 631 23.01 22.29 3.28
C THR A 631 22.94 21.71 4.67
N TYR A 632 22.89 20.38 4.73
CA TYR A 632 22.86 19.58 5.96
C TYR A 632 24.12 18.73 6.05
N ILE A 633 24.76 18.72 7.20
CA ILE A 633 25.78 17.71 7.53
C ILE A 633 25.04 16.49 8.06
N SER A 634 25.22 15.37 7.40
CA SER A 634 24.36 14.20 7.54
C SER A 634 25.06 13.02 8.22
N MET A 635 24.28 12.24 8.95
CA MET A 635 24.70 11.02 9.65
C MET A 635 23.70 9.90 9.38
N ASP A 636 24.16 8.68 9.56
CA ASP A 636 23.35 7.48 9.43
C ASP A 636 23.11 6.84 10.81
N GLU A 637 22.47 5.69 10.88
CA GLU A 637 22.07 4.90 12.06
C GLU A 637 23.24 4.54 12.97
N ARG A 638 23.81 5.51 13.69
CA ARG A 638 24.95 5.27 14.56
C ARG A 638 24.54 5.31 16.04
N GLY A 639 25.41 4.81 16.91
CA GLY A 639 25.22 4.93 18.36
C GLY A 639 25.36 6.36 18.87
N LEU A 640 24.65 6.72 19.94
CA LEU A 640 24.71 8.06 20.54
C LEU A 640 26.14 8.47 20.92
N ASP A 641 26.97 7.51 21.34
CA ASP A 641 28.40 7.73 21.63
C ASP A 641 29.20 8.26 20.44
N GLN A 642 28.69 8.10 19.22
CA GLN A 642 29.29 8.64 17.99
C GLN A 642 28.54 9.85 17.46
N LEU A 643 27.21 9.86 17.58
CA LEU A 643 26.35 10.93 17.06
C LEU A 643 26.50 12.22 17.91
N GLU A 644 26.47 12.12 19.23
CA GLU A 644 26.60 13.31 20.11
C GLU A 644 27.88 14.12 19.86
N PRO A 645 29.09 13.52 19.80
CA PRO A 645 30.30 14.27 19.48
C PRO A 645 30.30 14.86 18.07
N ALA A 646 29.58 14.25 17.12
CA ALA A 646 29.48 14.80 15.78
C ALA A 646 28.55 16.01 15.74
N VAL A 647 27.39 15.95 16.40
CA VAL A 647 26.50 17.12 16.57
C VAL A 647 27.21 18.26 17.26
N GLU A 648 27.93 18.01 18.37
CA GLU A 648 28.72 19.01 19.06
C GLU A 648 29.77 19.68 18.13
N MET A 649 30.40 18.90 17.24
CA MET A 649 31.37 19.42 16.28
C MET A 649 30.70 20.35 15.28
N ILE A 650 29.57 19.96 14.71
CA ILE A 650 28.84 20.78 13.72
C ILE A 650 28.40 22.10 14.38
N GLU A 651 27.78 22.02 15.55
CA GLU A 651 27.34 23.21 16.34
C GLU A 651 28.48 24.13 16.77
N SER A 652 29.70 23.58 16.91
CA SER A 652 30.88 24.38 17.33
C SER A 652 31.46 25.24 16.21
N VAL A 653 31.23 24.85 14.93
CA VAL A 653 31.71 25.61 13.77
C VAL A 653 30.62 26.56 13.34
N LYS A 654 30.85 27.85 13.63
CA LYS A 654 29.85 28.90 13.40
C LYS A 654 30.40 30.01 12.50
N ASP A 655 29.48 30.60 11.75
CA ASP A 655 29.77 31.83 11.01
C ASP A 655 29.83 33.09 11.90
N GLU A 656 29.99 34.26 11.29
CA GLU A 656 30.03 35.54 11.98
C GLU A 656 28.71 35.91 12.68
N ASP A 657 27.57 35.36 12.17
CA ASP A 657 26.24 35.59 12.72
C ASP A 657 25.85 34.55 13.77
N GLY A 658 26.72 33.54 14.00
CA GLY A 658 26.50 32.47 14.96
C GLY A 658 25.75 31.24 14.42
N ASN A 659 25.51 31.17 13.11
CA ASN A 659 24.85 30.04 12.47
C ASN A 659 25.86 28.91 12.22
N HIS A 660 25.40 27.66 12.35
CA HIS A 660 26.12 26.46 11.95
C HIS A 660 25.33 25.75 10.81
N PHE A 661 25.92 24.76 10.19
CA PHE A 661 25.20 23.92 9.23
C PHE A 661 24.00 23.25 9.88
N LYS A 662 22.93 23.10 9.13
CA LYS A 662 21.83 22.22 9.52
C LYS A 662 22.31 20.77 9.63
N ILE A 663 21.61 19.98 10.42
CA ILE A 663 21.98 18.61 10.73
C ILE A 663 20.86 17.67 10.29
N SER A 664 21.20 16.56 9.64
CA SER A 664 20.24 15.48 9.37
C SER A 664 20.77 14.12 9.79
N SER A 665 19.86 13.21 10.16
CA SER A 665 20.26 11.84 10.52
C SER A 665 19.13 10.83 10.36
N ALA A 666 19.48 9.63 9.86
CA ALA A 666 18.67 8.45 10.06
C ALA A 666 18.90 7.93 11.50
N LEU A 667 17.84 7.61 12.24
CA LEU A 667 17.91 7.34 13.67
C LEU A 667 17.07 6.16 14.13
N ASN A 668 17.50 5.56 15.23
CA ASN A 668 16.79 4.50 15.96
C ASN A 668 16.20 5.00 17.30
N TYR A 669 16.05 6.31 17.49
CA TYR A 669 15.75 6.94 18.77
C TYR A 669 14.47 7.80 18.69
N ALA A 670 13.30 7.18 18.93
CA ALA A 670 12.00 7.86 18.88
C ALA A 670 11.38 8.13 20.25
N ALA A 671 11.93 7.55 21.34
CA ALA A 671 11.35 7.67 22.67
C ALA A 671 11.62 9.05 23.32
N PRO A 672 10.71 9.53 24.21
CA PRO A 672 10.83 10.87 24.80
C PRO A 672 12.13 11.13 25.55
N GLU A 673 12.81 10.11 26.07
CA GLU A 673 14.11 10.25 26.73
C GLU A 673 15.23 10.72 25.79
N TYR A 674 15.02 10.66 24.48
CA TYR A 674 15.98 11.12 23.47
C TYR A 674 15.68 12.52 22.92
N TYR A 675 14.60 13.18 23.32
CA TYR A 675 14.19 14.47 22.75
C TYR A 675 15.28 15.54 22.91
N GLU A 676 15.98 15.60 24.05
CA GLU A 676 17.10 16.53 24.26
C GLU A 676 18.19 16.39 23.18
N PHE A 677 18.41 15.19 22.67
CA PHE A 677 19.35 14.94 21.59
C PHE A 677 18.71 15.19 20.21
N THR A 678 17.52 14.64 19.96
CA THR A 678 16.89 14.72 18.64
C THR A 678 16.47 16.14 18.27
N ASP A 679 16.15 17.00 19.24
CA ASP A 679 15.80 18.41 19.01
C ASP A 679 16.98 19.27 18.50
N ARG A 680 18.19 18.75 18.59
CA ARG A 680 19.41 19.38 18.03
C ARG A 680 19.63 19.06 16.54
N ILE A 681 18.81 18.18 15.97
CA ILE A 681 18.95 17.72 14.59
C ILE A 681 17.76 18.25 13.79
N ASP A 682 17.99 19.03 12.74
CA ASP A 682 16.95 19.73 11.99
C ASP A 682 16.01 18.73 11.25
N ASP A 683 16.56 17.65 10.73
CA ASP A 683 15.83 16.64 9.97
C ASP A 683 16.22 15.24 10.45
N ILE A 684 15.25 14.51 11.01
CA ILE A 684 15.45 13.11 11.40
C ILE A 684 14.56 12.17 10.59
N SER A 685 15.08 11.00 10.28
CA SER A 685 14.32 9.91 9.74
C SER A 685 14.38 8.71 10.69
N ILE A 686 13.22 8.26 11.18
CA ILE A 686 13.14 7.17 12.17
C ILE A 686 12.91 5.84 11.48
N ASN A 687 13.70 4.83 11.83
CA ASN A 687 13.47 3.45 11.39
C ASN A 687 12.13 2.93 11.92
N LEU A 688 11.31 2.34 11.05
CA LEU A 688 9.98 1.83 11.39
C LEU A 688 10.02 0.84 12.58
N GLY A 689 11.03 -0.04 12.63
CA GLY A 689 11.23 -0.97 13.73
C GLY A 689 11.48 -0.31 15.10
N ASN A 690 11.80 0.99 15.13
CA ASN A 690 12.13 1.77 16.32
C ASN A 690 11.13 2.89 16.63
N THR A 691 10.02 2.99 15.92
CA THR A 691 8.97 4.00 16.16
C THR A 691 8.20 3.80 17.47
N GLY A 692 8.35 2.63 18.09
CA GLY A 692 7.62 2.26 19.31
C GLY A 692 6.17 1.88 18.99
N ASN A 693 5.28 2.86 19.01
CA ASN A 693 3.89 2.71 18.58
C ASN A 693 3.41 4.02 17.91
N VAL A 694 2.23 3.96 17.29
CA VAL A 694 1.66 5.10 16.55
C VAL A 694 1.59 6.36 17.41
N GLN A 695 1.13 6.26 18.66
CA GLN A 695 1.02 7.43 19.56
C GLN A 695 2.39 8.04 19.87
N GLN A 696 3.39 7.21 20.18
CA GLN A 696 4.75 7.69 20.47
C GLN A 696 5.33 8.44 19.26
N MET A 697 5.09 7.93 18.05
CA MET A 697 5.60 8.58 16.85
C MET A 697 4.85 9.87 16.52
N ASN A 698 3.52 9.89 16.73
CA ASN A 698 2.73 11.14 16.63
C ASN A 698 3.23 12.19 17.64
N ASP A 699 3.46 11.79 18.90
CA ASP A 699 3.96 12.70 19.95
C ASP A 699 5.32 13.29 19.58
N LEU A 700 6.24 12.48 19.05
CA LEU A 700 7.54 12.94 18.56
C LEU A 700 7.38 13.91 17.37
N SER A 701 6.57 13.54 16.39
CA SER A 701 6.37 14.34 15.16
C SER A 701 5.72 15.69 15.49
N ASP A 702 4.71 15.71 16.36
CA ASP A 702 4.05 16.94 16.79
C ASP A 702 5.00 17.82 17.60
N HIS A 703 5.75 17.24 18.56
CA HIS A 703 6.76 17.95 19.34
C HIS A 703 7.79 18.63 18.44
N ARG A 704 8.35 17.91 17.47
CA ARG A 704 9.38 18.45 16.57
C ARG A 704 8.82 19.46 15.57
N ARG A 705 7.59 19.26 15.09
CA ARG A 705 6.89 20.22 14.23
C ARG A 705 6.66 21.55 14.93
N ASP A 706 6.32 21.53 16.23
CA ASP A 706 6.19 22.74 17.06
C ASP A 706 7.53 23.52 17.19
N LEU A 707 8.66 22.83 17.03
CA LEU A 707 10.00 23.42 16.99
C LEU A 707 10.44 23.84 15.56
N GLY A 708 9.64 23.55 14.53
CA GLY A 708 9.98 23.79 13.12
C GLY A 708 10.99 22.78 12.56
N LEU A 709 11.06 21.57 13.13
CA LEU A 709 11.99 20.50 12.75
C LEU A 709 11.26 19.42 11.94
N THR A 710 11.95 18.82 10.99
CA THR A 710 11.40 17.76 10.12
C THR A 710 11.54 16.37 10.74
N THR A 711 10.51 15.54 10.57
CA THR A 711 10.52 14.15 11.00
C THR A 711 9.94 13.26 9.89
N THR A 712 10.76 12.36 9.37
CA THR A 712 10.34 11.35 8.41
C THR A 712 10.49 9.94 9.01
N MET A 713 10.04 8.92 8.30
CA MET A 713 10.29 7.53 8.64
C MET A 713 10.87 6.76 7.46
N TYR A 714 11.50 5.61 7.72
CA TYR A 714 11.96 4.68 6.69
C TYR A 714 11.80 3.23 7.14
N THR A 715 11.87 2.31 6.17
CA THR A 715 11.72 0.87 6.39
C THR A 715 12.99 0.11 6.04
N CYS A 716 13.26 -0.96 6.77
CA CYS A 716 14.30 -1.94 6.50
C CYS A 716 13.71 -3.26 5.97
N THR A 717 14.59 -4.16 5.48
CA THR A 717 14.22 -5.45 4.85
C THR A 717 13.37 -6.40 5.69
N GLY A 718 13.15 -6.12 6.95
CA GLY A 718 12.33 -6.95 7.85
C GLY A 718 11.10 -6.25 8.37
N ASP A 719 10.85 -5.03 7.94
CA ASP A 719 9.71 -4.24 8.38
C ASP A 719 8.46 -4.57 7.56
N TYR A 720 7.30 -4.20 8.09
CA TYR A 720 6.03 -4.25 7.42
C TYR A 720 5.20 -3.02 7.85
N PRO A 721 4.66 -2.23 6.93
CA PRO A 721 4.78 -2.37 5.47
C PRO A 721 6.21 -2.25 4.96
N SER A 722 6.45 -2.61 3.70
CA SER A 722 7.78 -2.65 3.10
C SER A 722 7.72 -2.36 1.60
N ASN A 723 8.81 -1.82 1.05
CA ASN A 723 8.91 -1.46 -0.36
C ASN A 723 10.15 -2.06 -1.06
N PHE A 724 10.57 -3.24 -0.64
CA PHE A 724 11.59 -4.00 -1.36
C PHE A 724 10.98 -4.76 -2.54
N MET A 725 11.80 -5.12 -3.55
CA MET A 725 11.33 -5.83 -4.75
C MET A 725 10.62 -7.16 -4.47
N ILE A 726 10.86 -7.75 -3.30
CA ILE A 726 10.20 -8.98 -2.83
C ILE A 726 8.90 -8.72 -2.05
N SER A 727 8.51 -7.46 -1.90
CA SER A 727 7.29 -7.06 -1.21
C SER A 727 6.14 -6.92 -2.19
N ASP A 728 4.92 -7.18 -1.74
CA ASP A 728 3.75 -6.89 -2.55
C ASP A 728 3.69 -5.38 -2.90
N PRO A 729 3.34 -5.00 -4.13
CA PRO A 729 3.14 -3.59 -4.49
C PRO A 729 2.12 -2.87 -3.59
N GLY A 730 1.15 -3.61 -3.02
CA GLY A 730 0.23 -3.10 -2.02
C GLY A 730 0.92 -2.62 -0.74
N ASP A 731 2.03 -3.24 -0.35
CA ASP A 731 2.84 -2.80 0.80
C ASP A 731 3.49 -1.45 0.53
N ASN A 732 4.02 -1.23 -0.70
CA ASN A 732 4.60 0.05 -1.12
C ASN A 732 3.57 1.18 -1.04
N TYR A 733 2.34 0.92 -1.48
CA TYR A 733 1.24 1.87 -1.37
C TYR A 733 0.89 2.15 0.10
N TRP A 734 0.86 1.10 0.94
CA TRP A 734 0.54 1.20 2.36
C TRP A 734 1.64 1.92 3.15
N ASP A 735 2.90 1.82 2.76
CA ASP A 735 4.04 2.50 3.40
C ASP A 735 3.81 4.02 3.51
N ILE A 736 3.37 4.64 2.43
CA ILE A 736 3.10 6.09 2.39
C ILE A 736 1.90 6.45 3.27
N TRP A 737 0.82 5.66 3.23
CA TRP A 737 -0.34 5.87 4.12
C TRP A 737 0.02 5.66 5.58
N TYR A 738 0.89 4.70 5.87
CA TYR A 738 1.35 4.45 7.23
C TYR A 738 2.22 5.59 7.76
N THR A 739 3.05 6.19 6.93
CA THR A 739 3.80 7.42 7.20
C THR A 739 2.88 8.53 7.72
N MET A 740 1.76 8.77 7.03
CA MET A 740 0.75 9.76 7.46
C MET A 740 0.09 9.36 8.80
N THR A 741 -0.16 8.07 9.02
CA THR A 741 -0.73 7.56 10.28
C THR A 741 0.21 7.80 11.46
N LEU A 742 1.52 7.73 11.23
CA LEU A 742 2.55 8.04 12.22
C LEU A 742 2.71 9.56 12.48
N GLY A 743 1.99 10.41 11.75
CA GLY A 743 2.04 11.85 11.87
C GLY A 743 3.34 12.48 11.37
N THR A 744 4.18 11.73 10.65
CA THR A 744 5.45 12.22 10.12
C THR A 744 5.25 13.16 8.94
N ASP A 745 6.26 13.98 8.64
CA ASP A 745 6.23 14.94 7.54
C ASP A 745 6.44 14.25 6.19
N GLY A 746 6.98 13.02 6.20
CA GLY A 746 7.23 12.28 4.98
C GLY A 746 7.96 10.95 5.16
N TYR A 747 8.47 10.45 4.06
CA TYR A 747 9.10 9.15 3.93
C TYR A 747 10.53 9.26 3.39
N MET A 748 11.45 8.49 3.95
CA MET A 748 12.81 8.36 3.44
C MET A 748 13.04 6.97 2.86
N ARG A 749 13.77 6.89 1.77
CA ARG A 749 14.20 5.64 1.15
C ARG A 749 15.69 5.64 0.86
N TRP A 750 16.34 4.55 1.25
CA TRP A 750 17.78 4.36 1.14
C TRP A 750 18.31 4.49 -0.29
N ALA A 751 17.62 4.05 -1.36
CA ALA A 751 18.30 3.99 -2.64
C ALA A 751 17.44 4.35 -3.85
N TRP A 752 17.90 5.37 -4.58
CA TRP A 752 17.51 5.75 -5.92
C TRP A 752 18.71 5.54 -6.86
N ASP A 753 18.50 4.87 -8.00
CA ASP A 753 19.55 4.60 -8.98
C ASP A 753 20.78 3.83 -8.41
N ASN A 754 20.56 2.92 -7.49
CA ASN A 754 21.60 2.07 -6.92
C ASN A 754 21.72 0.77 -7.70
N TYR A 755 22.37 0.83 -8.86
CA TYR A 755 22.50 -0.29 -9.78
C TYR A 755 23.41 -1.41 -9.24
N VAL A 756 23.16 -2.62 -9.69
CA VAL A 756 24.00 -3.81 -9.48
C VAL A 756 24.52 -4.31 -10.82
N TYR A 757 25.55 -5.20 -10.79
CA TYR A 757 26.26 -5.65 -12.00
C TYR A 757 25.33 -6.29 -13.05
N ASP A 758 24.34 -7.06 -12.64
CA ASP A 758 23.50 -7.88 -13.53
C ASP A 758 22.01 -7.52 -13.32
N MET A 759 21.57 -6.43 -13.95
CA MET A 759 20.17 -5.99 -13.97
C MET A 759 19.49 -6.37 -15.28
#